data_8ef7bba27cb07919857e1a8f3d1b6bd2
#
_entry.id   8ef7bba27cb07919857e1a8f3d1b6bd2
#
_cell.length_a   1.000
_cell.length_b   1.000
_cell.length_c   1.000
_cell.angle_alpha   90.00
_cell.angle_beta   90.00
_cell.angle_gamma   90.00
#
_symmetry.space_group_name_H-M   'P 1'
#
loop_
_entity.id
_entity.type
_entity.pdbx_description
1 polymer ?
#
loop_
_entity_poly.entity_id
_entity_poly.type
_entity_poly.pdbx_seq_one_letter_code
_entity_poly.pdbx_strand_id
1 'polypeptide(L)'
;MQYDLSSKITLERTPERYYRSNDMIESLRQKRYEKLPTDIYTDTNEGVYAVAQKVASLIREKEKQGELCVLGLSGGFSPLGVYDELVRMHSQENLSFDNVIVFNVSEFFPVNQDGQHSNSKLIKTYLLDKVHFNNENFYTPDVTVNRSNVYEFCHHYEELIEQYHGLDLVLVSVGLVGNIAYNEPGSQISTLTRLMLLDNESQQDLIRYYSSASEVPTSAITMGLSTLLEAKQVILLAWGENKSAILKDVIEGKIDDSVPASFLQLHKNASAAIDLNAAQQLTRISHPWLVGSCEWTDKLIRRAIVWLCRKTDKPILKLTNKDYNQHGLDELLALYGSAYNVNIKIFNDLQHTITGWPGGKPNADDTNRPERANPYPKRVLVFSPHPDDDVISMGGTIQRLVEQNHDVHIAYETSGNIAVGDEEVIRYVSLMQNVVDRFDMKNNLIRAKYAEILNFLCKEKQVGESDTSDVLYIKAQIRREEARTACRFMGVKPENIHFLDLPFYETGKVQKGKLSDKDILKIIPLLEQIQPDQIFVAGDLADPHGTHKVCLNAALAAIHELKDTTWMKGCRIWMYRGAWAEWEIDHIEMAVPISPEQLIRKRHSILKHQSQAESAPFLGNDDRLFWQRVEERNQSTAKLYNKLGLASYEAIEAFVEYKLG
;
A
#
# COMPACT_ATOMS: atom_id res chain seq x y z
N MET A 1 -7.08 -14.51 9.79
CA MET A 1 -6.94 -13.49 10.85
C MET A 1 -8.33 -12.97 11.19
N GLN A 2 -8.67 -12.90 12.48
CA GLN A 2 -10.02 -12.56 12.93
C GLN A 2 -10.50 -11.16 12.49
N TYR A 3 -9.57 -10.25 12.21
CA TYR A 3 -9.88 -8.84 11.91
C TYR A 3 -9.45 -8.37 10.51
N ASP A 4 -9.16 -9.26 9.57
CA ASP A 4 -8.83 -8.86 8.20
C ASP A 4 -10.10 -8.60 7.38
N LEU A 5 -10.82 -7.53 7.73
CA LEU A 5 -12.04 -7.12 7.05
C LEU A 5 -11.73 -6.35 5.75
N SER A 6 -10.60 -5.66 5.71
CA SER A 6 -10.20 -4.89 4.53
C SER A 6 -9.89 -5.77 3.32
N SER A 7 -9.40 -7.00 3.52
CA SER A 7 -9.19 -7.96 2.43
C SER A 7 -10.50 -8.46 1.81
N LYS A 8 -11.62 -8.31 2.56
CA LYS A 8 -12.97 -8.65 2.10
C LYS A 8 -13.66 -7.48 1.38
N ILE A 9 -13.05 -6.29 1.38
CA ILE A 9 -13.56 -5.17 0.62
C ILE A 9 -13.33 -5.47 -0.85
N THR A 10 -14.39 -5.90 -1.49
CA THR A 10 -14.41 -6.11 -2.93
C THR A 10 -15.22 -4.97 -3.53
N LEU A 11 -14.53 -4.03 -4.14
CA LEU A 11 -15.18 -2.93 -4.88
C LEU A 11 -16.02 -3.47 -6.03
N GLU A 12 -15.51 -4.49 -6.69
CA GLU A 12 -16.23 -5.42 -7.52
C GLU A 12 -15.45 -6.73 -7.47
N ARG A 13 -16.10 -7.82 -7.06
CA ARG A 13 -15.41 -9.10 -7.01
C ARG A 13 -15.22 -9.60 -8.44
N THR A 14 -13.98 -9.56 -8.92
CA THR A 14 -13.62 -10.16 -10.20
C THR A 14 -14.00 -11.63 -10.17
N PRO A 15 -14.93 -12.11 -11.01
CA PRO A 15 -15.31 -13.50 -11.01
C PRO A 15 -14.11 -14.41 -11.18
N GLU A 16 -14.04 -15.50 -10.40
CA GLU A 16 -12.89 -16.41 -10.38
C GLU A 16 -12.55 -16.95 -11.78
N ARG A 17 -13.56 -17.13 -12.63
CA ARG A 17 -13.36 -17.55 -14.02
C ARG A 17 -12.44 -16.64 -14.84
N TYR A 18 -12.27 -15.35 -14.47
CA TYR A 18 -11.39 -14.42 -15.21
C TYR A 18 -9.90 -14.61 -14.87
N TYR A 19 -9.58 -15.28 -13.78
CA TYR A 19 -8.19 -15.55 -13.40
C TYR A 19 -7.89 -17.02 -13.17
N ARG A 20 -8.92 -17.88 -13.03
CA ARG A 20 -8.80 -19.33 -12.86
C ARG A 20 -9.89 -20.03 -13.65
N SER A 21 -9.75 -20.09 -14.97
CA SER A 21 -10.64 -20.91 -15.77
C SER A 21 -10.27 -22.39 -15.66
N ASN A 22 -11.28 -23.22 -15.47
CA ASN A 22 -11.15 -24.68 -15.54
C ASN A 22 -11.07 -25.19 -17.00
N ASP A 23 -11.41 -24.36 -17.97
CA ASP A 23 -11.30 -24.66 -19.39
C ASP A 23 -9.92 -24.23 -19.91
N MET A 24 -9.21 -25.17 -20.52
CA MET A 24 -7.85 -24.94 -21.04
C MET A 24 -7.83 -23.89 -22.16
N ILE A 25 -8.83 -23.90 -23.04
CA ILE A 25 -8.90 -22.97 -24.18
C ILE A 25 -9.20 -21.56 -23.68
N GLU A 26 -10.14 -21.45 -22.73
CA GLU A 26 -10.44 -20.19 -22.07
C GLU A 26 -9.25 -19.64 -21.31
N SER A 27 -8.56 -20.47 -20.54
CA SER A 27 -7.32 -20.10 -19.84
C SER A 27 -6.24 -19.54 -20.77
N LEU A 28 -6.02 -20.19 -21.91
CA LEU A 28 -5.06 -19.71 -22.93
C LEU A 28 -5.50 -18.35 -23.53
N ARG A 29 -6.80 -18.15 -23.77
CA ARG A 29 -7.32 -16.86 -24.25
C ARG A 29 -7.12 -15.75 -23.22
N GLN A 30 -7.42 -16.03 -21.94
CA GLN A 30 -7.27 -15.09 -20.84
C GLN A 30 -5.83 -14.63 -20.69
N LYS A 31 -4.88 -15.56 -20.80
CA LYS A 31 -3.43 -15.33 -20.63
C LYS A 31 -2.74 -14.81 -21.89
N ARG A 32 -3.46 -14.53 -23.00
CA ARG A 32 -2.85 -14.18 -24.31
C ARG A 32 -1.94 -12.96 -24.32
N TYR A 33 -2.07 -12.07 -23.34
CA TYR A 33 -1.19 -10.90 -23.19
C TYR A 33 -0.02 -11.16 -22.24
N GLU A 34 -0.07 -12.24 -21.47
CA GLU A 34 0.95 -12.59 -20.48
C GLU A 34 2.12 -13.28 -21.17
N LYS A 35 3.31 -12.74 -20.99
CA LYS A 35 4.56 -13.28 -21.48
C LYS A 35 5.34 -14.05 -20.40
N LEU A 36 5.05 -13.75 -19.14
CA LEU A 36 5.48 -14.51 -17.98
C LEU A 36 4.28 -15.29 -17.44
N PRO A 37 4.34 -16.65 -17.39
CA PRO A 37 3.28 -17.46 -16.80
C PRO A 37 2.90 -16.96 -15.40
N THR A 38 1.62 -16.69 -15.19
CA THR A 38 1.16 -16.05 -13.95
C THR A 38 -0.01 -16.80 -13.32
N ASP A 39 0.18 -17.15 -12.04
CA ASP A 39 -0.87 -17.69 -11.18
C ASP A 39 -1.42 -16.57 -10.29
N ILE A 40 -2.73 -16.33 -10.38
CA ILE A 40 -3.42 -15.32 -9.56
C ILE A 40 -4.19 -16.05 -8.47
N TYR A 41 -3.97 -15.62 -7.23
CA TYR A 41 -4.62 -16.14 -6.03
C TYR A 41 -5.65 -15.13 -5.49
N THR A 42 -6.70 -15.62 -4.84
CA THR A 42 -7.78 -14.77 -4.31
C THR A 42 -7.25 -13.79 -3.27
N ASP A 43 -6.32 -14.25 -2.45
CA ASP A 43 -5.63 -13.44 -1.45
C ASP A 43 -4.18 -13.91 -1.24
N THR A 44 -3.44 -13.14 -0.47
CA THR A 44 -2.04 -13.43 -0.14
C THR A 44 -1.86 -14.78 0.55
N ASN A 45 -2.79 -15.19 1.44
CA ASN A 45 -2.64 -16.44 2.21
C ASN A 45 -2.73 -17.66 1.32
N GLU A 46 -3.66 -17.65 0.35
CA GLU A 46 -3.79 -18.71 -0.64
C GLU A 46 -2.54 -18.82 -1.50
N GLY A 47 -2.00 -17.66 -1.95
CA GLY A 47 -0.77 -17.60 -2.73
C GLY A 47 0.45 -18.14 -1.97
N VAL A 48 0.60 -17.71 -0.73
CA VAL A 48 1.66 -18.18 0.19
C VAL A 48 1.59 -19.70 0.37
N TYR A 49 0.41 -20.24 0.66
CA TYR A 49 0.22 -21.69 0.79
C TYR A 49 0.61 -22.43 -0.49
N ALA A 50 0.13 -21.98 -1.64
CA ALA A 50 0.40 -22.64 -2.92
C ALA A 50 1.90 -22.63 -3.28
N VAL A 51 2.60 -21.53 -3.02
CA VAL A 51 4.04 -21.44 -3.26
C VAL A 51 4.82 -22.32 -2.28
N ALA A 52 4.47 -22.30 -0.99
CA ALA A 52 5.09 -23.17 -0.01
C ALA A 52 4.93 -24.65 -0.36
N GLN A 53 3.77 -25.07 -0.87
CA GLN A 53 3.55 -26.43 -1.38
C GLN A 53 4.46 -26.78 -2.57
N LYS A 54 4.68 -25.85 -3.51
CA LYS A 54 5.61 -26.05 -4.64
C LYS A 54 7.04 -26.27 -4.13
N VAL A 55 7.51 -25.44 -3.19
CA VAL A 55 8.85 -25.57 -2.58
C VAL A 55 8.97 -26.89 -1.81
N ALA A 56 8.01 -27.21 -0.95
CA ALA A 56 7.98 -28.44 -0.17
C ALA A 56 7.96 -29.69 -1.06
N SER A 57 7.24 -29.65 -2.17
CA SER A 57 7.19 -30.76 -3.14
C SER A 57 8.54 -30.98 -3.79
N LEU A 58 9.26 -29.93 -4.16
CA LEU A 58 10.62 -30.02 -4.72
C LEU A 58 11.60 -30.61 -3.70
N ILE A 59 11.57 -30.13 -2.44
CA ILE A 59 12.43 -30.67 -1.37
C ILE A 59 12.18 -32.17 -1.20
N ARG A 60 10.91 -32.60 -1.08
CA ARG A 60 10.54 -34.01 -0.93
C ARG A 60 10.92 -34.87 -2.14
N GLU A 61 10.83 -34.32 -3.35
CA GLU A 61 11.22 -35.00 -4.57
C GLU A 61 12.73 -35.28 -4.59
N LYS A 62 13.53 -34.26 -4.31
CA LYS A 62 14.98 -34.33 -4.21
C LYS A 62 15.44 -35.30 -3.11
N GLU A 63 14.79 -35.24 -1.95
CA GLU A 63 15.05 -36.15 -0.83
C GLU A 63 14.82 -37.62 -1.24
N LYS A 64 13.71 -37.93 -1.94
CA LYS A 64 13.43 -39.27 -2.46
C LYS A 64 14.47 -39.78 -3.48
N GLN A 65 15.06 -38.86 -4.23
CA GLN A 65 16.12 -39.15 -5.21
C GLN A 65 17.51 -39.27 -4.56
N GLY A 66 17.63 -38.94 -3.26
CA GLY A 66 18.92 -38.87 -2.56
C GLY A 66 19.78 -37.70 -3.03
N GLU A 67 19.16 -36.63 -3.57
CA GLU A 67 19.81 -35.45 -4.08
C GLU A 67 19.67 -34.28 -3.13
N LEU A 68 20.61 -33.31 -3.21
CA LEU A 68 20.49 -32.03 -2.54
C LEU A 68 19.47 -31.15 -3.26
N CYS A 69 18.74 -30.38 -2.49
CA CYS A 69 17.82 -29.33 -2.98
C CYS A 69 18.46 -27.96 -2.77
N VAL A 70 18.86 -27.27 -3.84
CA VAL A 70 19.59 -26.01 -3.79
C VAL A 70 18.61 -24.85 -4.02
N LEU A 71 18.36 -24.07 -2.98
CA LEU A 71 17.39 -22.99 -2.99
C LEU A 71 18.06 -21.61 -2.95
N GLY A 72 17.66 -20.73 -3.85
CA GLY A 72 17.92 -19.28 -3.77
C GLY A 72 16.78 -18.58 -3.04
N LEU A 73 17.03 -18.01 -1.87
CA LEU A 73 15.99 -17.35 -1.07
C LEU A 73 16.28 -15.85 -0.92
N SER A 74 15.25 -15.02 -1.04
CA SER A 74 15.36 -13.57 -0.80
C SER A 74 14.87 -13.19 0.61
N GLY A 75 15.54 -12.23 1.24
CA GLY A 75 15.22 -11.73 2.57
C GLY A 75 14.18 -10.63 2.60
N GLY A 76 13.47 -10.35 1.50
CA GLY A 76 12.41 -9.34 1.47
C GLY A 76 11.15 -9.78 2.22
N PHE A 77 10.19 -8.86 2.36
CA PHE A 77 8.96 -9.14 3.12
C PHE A 77 7.96 -10.04 2.39
N SER A 78 7.96 -10.06 1.06
CA SER A 78 7.02 -10.89 0.27
C SER A 78 7.16 -12.40 0.53
N PRO A 79 8.37 -12.97 0.70
CA PRO A 79 8.55 -14.40 0.97
C PRO A 79 8.26 -14.82 2.41
N LEU A 80 8.19 -13.90 3.40
CA LEU A 80 8.11 -14.27 4.82
C LEU A 80 6.92 -15.18 5.13
N GLY A 81 5.75 -14.92 4.53
CA GLY A 81 4.60 -15.79 4.69
C GLY A 81 4.87 -17.24 4.17
N VAL A 82 5.61 -17.35 3.07
CA VAL A 82 6.02 -18.68 2.52
C VAL A 82 6.95 -19.39 3.50
N TYR A 83 7.87 -18.66 4.14
CA TYR A 83 8.77 -19.21 5.15
C TYR A 83 8.01 -19.68 6.39
N ASP A 84 7.08 -18.90 6.91
CA ASP A 84 6.24 -19.31 8.04
C ASP A 84 5.40 -20.56 7.70
N GLU A 85 4.91 -20.68 6.46
CA GLU A 85 4.15 -21.86 6.03
C GLU A 85 5.07 -23.10 5.87
N LEU A 86 6.30 -22.95 5.38
CA LEU A 86 7.28 -24.03 5.35
C LEU A 86 7.65 -24.51 6.75
N VAL A 87 7.76 -23.62 7.74
CA VAL A 87 7.94 -23.96 9.16
C VAL A 87 6.74 -24.75 9.68
N ARG A 88 5.52 -24.35 9.34
CA ARG A 88 4.31 -25.12 9.68
C ARG A 88 4.36 -26.54 9.07
N MET A 89 4.73 -26.66 7.80
CA MET A 89 4.86 -27.96 7.12
C MET A 89 5.96 -28.81 7.75
N HIS A 90 7.08 -28.21 8.19
CA HIS A 90 8.11 -28.92 8.93
C HIS A 90 7.55 -29.51 10.24
N SER A 91 6.85 -28.70 11.02
CA SER A 91 6.34 -29.09 12.33
C SER A 91 5.13 -30.02 12.28
N GLN A 92 4.25 -29.89 11.27
CA GLN A 92 2.96 -30.61 11.20
C GLN A 92 2.90 -31.67 10.12
N GLU A 93 3.73 -31.58 9.07
CA GLU A 93 3.72 -32.48 7.91
C GLU A 93 5.04 -33.19 7.69
N ASN A 94 5.96 -33.12 8.66
CA ASN A 94 7.29 -33.74 8.64
C ASN A 94 8.11 -33.38 7.38
N LEU A 95 8.07 -32.12 6.94
CA LEU A 95 8.96 -31.69 5.87
C LEU A 95 10.41 -31.63 6.39
N SER A 96 11.33 -32.42 5.84
CA SER A 96 12.74 -32.39 6.20
C SER A 96 13.48 -31.28 5.45
N PHE A 97 14.50 -30.70 6.12
CA PHE A 97 15.45 -29.75 5.53
C PHE A 97 16.88 -30.30 5.52
N ASP A 98 17.06 -31.61 5.80
CA ASP A 98 18.39 -32.22 5.91
C ASP A 98 19.14 -32.25 4.57
N ASN A 99 18.42 -32.32 3.45
CA ASN A 99 18.98 -32.30 2.09
C ASN A 99 18.98 -30.90 1.45
N VAL A 100 18.71 -29.82 2.22
CA VAL A 100 18.54 -28.47 1.68
C VAL A 100 19.83 -27.67 1.81
N ILE A 101 20.21 -27.00 0.72
CA ILE A 101 21.24 -25.97 0.64
C ILE A 101 20.54 -24.64 0.34
N VAL A 102 20.88 -23.57 1.05
CA VAL A 102 20.27 -22.27 0.86
C VAL A 102 21.32 -21.21 0.50
N PHE A 103 21.09 -20.53 -0.60
CA PHE A 103 21.81 -19.33 -1.00
C PHE A 103 20.95 -18.08 -0.80
N ASN A 104 21.46 -17.10 -0.06
CA ASN A 104 20.82 -15.80 0.04
C ASN A 104 21.04 -15.01 -1.26
N VAL A 105 19.95 -14.66 -1.94
CA VAL A 105 19.98 -14.03 -3.27
C VAL A 105 20.64 -12.64 -3.24
N SER A 106 20.52 -11.93 -2.13
CA SER A 106 21.13 -10.59 -1.97
C SER A 106 21.27 -10.20 -0.51
N GLU A 107 22.28 -9.37 -0.20
CA GLU A 107 22.45 -8.79 1.13
C GLU A 107 22.89 -7.33 1.03
N PHE A 108 22.44 -6.50 1.95
CA PHE A 108 22.87 -5.10 2.02
C PHE A 108 24.37 -4.97 2.32
N PHE A 109 25.00 -3.92 1.78
CA PHE A 109 26.46 -3.69 1.95
C PHE A 109 26.79 -2.20 2.11
N PRO A 110 27.56 -1.81 3.15
CA PRO A 110 27.86 -2.60 4.34
C PRO A 110 26.61 -2.79 5.19
N VAL A 111 26.50 -3.92 5.89
CA VAL A 111 25.44 -4.13 6.88
C VAL A 111 25.98 -3.76 8.25
N ASN A 112 25.23 -3.01 9.02
CA ASN A 112 25.41 -2.98 10.46
C ASN A 112 25.06 -4.37 11.01
N GLN A 113 26.01 -5.12 11.56
CA GLN A 113 25.83 -6.50 12.01
C GLN A 113 24.71 -6.65 13.05
N ASP A 114 24.38 -5.58 13.77
CA ASP A 114 23.26 -5.50 14.69
C ASP A 114 21.94 -5.08 13.99
N GLY A 115 21.98 -4.79 12.67
CA GLY A 115 20.84 -4.32 11.88
C GLY A 115 19.70 -5.33 11.87
N GLN A 116 18.52 -4.91 12.34
CA GLN A 116 17.33 -5.76 12.43
C GLN A 116 16.79 -6.20 11.06
N HIS A 117 17.30 -5.65 9.96
CA HIS A 117 16.72 -5.77 8.61
C HIS A 117 17.68 -6.38 7.57
N SER A 118 18.74 -7.06 8.00
CA SER A 118 19.58 -7.85 7.09
C SER A 118 18.76 -8.99 6.46
N ASN A 119 18.94 -9.21 5.16
CA ASN A 119 18.23 -10.27 4.44
C ASN A 119 18.55 -11.66 5.01
N SER A 120 19.80 -11.92 5.34
CA SER A 120 20.22 -13.18 5.96
C SER A 120 19.56 -13.39 7.33
N LYS A 121 19.43 -12.31 8.13
CA LYS A 121 18.74 -12.37 9.42
C LYS A 121 17.25 -12.68 9.27
N LEU A 122 16.59 -12.09 8.27
CA LEU A 122 15.18 -12.40 7.99
C LEU A 122 15.00 -13.87 7.60
N ILE A 123 15.83 -14.41 6.69
CA ILE A 123 15.78 -15.82 6.29
C ILE A 123 16.00 -16.74 7.51
N LYS A 124 17.01 -16.45 8.34
CA LYS A 124 17.26 -17.21 9.58
C LYS A 124 16.06 -17.15 10.53
N THR A 125 15.64 -15.95 10.90
CA THR A 125 14.58 -15.74 11.90
C THR A 125 13.24 -16.32 11.49
N TYR A 126 12.88 -16.24 10.21
CA TYR A 126 11.56 -16.70 9.74
C TYR A 126 11.55 -18.13 9.24
N LEU A 127 12.70 -18.72 8.91
CA LEU A 127 12.79 -20.10 8.41
C LEU A 127 13.83 -20.92 9.16
N LEU A 128 15.14 -20.64 8.96
CA LEU A 128 16.21 -21.60 9.28
C LEU A 128 16.35 -21.89 10.76
N ASP A 129 16.13 -20.90 11.64
CA ASP A 129 16.19 -21.08 13.10
C ASP A 129 14.97 -21.82 13.68
N LYS A 130 13.93 -22.05 12.85
CA LYS A 130 12.67 -22.70 13.26
C LYS A 130 12.50 -24.11 12.72
N VAL A 131 13.42 -24.58 11.88
CA VAL A 131 13.43 -25.92 11.29
C VAL A 131 14.74 -26.63 11.62
N HIS A 132 14.75 -27.96 11.51
CA HIS A 132 16.01 -28.71 11.61
C HIS A 132 16.83 -28.49 10.35
N PHE A 133 17.83 -27.60 10.41
CA PHE A 133 18.67 -27.17 9.29
C PHE A 133 20.14 -27.10 9.71
N ASN A 134 21.05 -27.61 8.87
CA ASN A 134 22.49 -27.45 9.12
C ASN A 134 22.95 -26.06 8.68
N ASN A 135 23.31 -25.20 9.62
CA ASN A 135 23.75 -23.82 9.35
C ASN A 135 24.97 -23.70 8.41
N GLU A 136 25.78 -24.74 8.27
CA GLU A 136 26.91 -24.81 7.30
C GLU A 136 26.40 -24.84 5.84
N ASN A 137 25.15 -25.21 5.62
CA ASN A 137 24.49 -25.22 4.32
C ASN A 137 23.84 -23.88 3.96
N PHE A 138 24.04 -22.82 4.74
CA PHE A 138 23.54 -21.49 4.45
C PHE A 138 24.64 -20.56 3.96
N TYR A 139 24.59 -20.21 2.70
CA TYR A 139 25.50 -19.29 2.05
C TYR A 139 24.87 -17.90 1.91
N THR A 140 25.55 -16.88 2.38
CA THR A 140 25.10 -15.48 2.30
C THR A 140 26.25 -14.59 1.89
N PRO A 141 26.03 -13.50 1.15
CA PRO A 141 27.07 -12.53 0.85
C PRO A 141 27.77 -12.05 2.13
N ASP A 142 29.10 -12.14 2.16
CA ASP A 142 29.89 -11.66 3.29
C ASP A 142 30.00 -10.15 3.23
N VAL A 143 29.34 -9.49 4.17
CA VAL A 143 29.26 -8.04 4.27
C VAL A 143 30.39 -7.43 5.08
N THR A 144 31.31 -8.24 5.62
CA THR A 144 32.52 -7.81 6.33
C THR A 144 33.68 -7.57 5.38
N VAL A 145 33.56 -8.00 4.12
CA VAL A 145 34.60 -7.86 3.09
C VAL A 145 34.85 -6.39 2.79
N ASN A 146 36.12 -6.01 2.73
CA ASN A 146 36.50 -4.68 2.29
C ASN A 146 36.02 -4.43 0.85
N ARG A 147 35.59 -3.22 0.55
CA ARG A 147 35.08 -2.84 -0.78
C ARG A 147 36.06 -3.16 -1.92
N SER A 148 37.36 -3.21 -1.64
CA SER A 148 38.41 -3.62 -2.59
C SER A 148 38.36 -5.10 -2.97
N ASN A 149 37.87 -5.97 -2.10
CA ASN A 149 37.86 -7.42 -2.26
C ASN A 149 36.46 -7.98 -2.64
N VAL A 150 35.45 -7.10 -2.80
CA VAL A 150 34.09 -7.52 -3.14
C VAL A 150 34.03 -8.29 -4.45
N TYR A 151 34.87 -7.94 -5.43
CA TYR A 151 34.91 -8.62 -6.73
C TYR A 151 35.34 -10.08 -6.59
N GLU A 152 36.42 -10.35 -5.85
CA GLU A 152 36.89 -11.73 -5.60
C GLU A 152 35.86 -12.54 -4.84
N PHE A 153 35.22 -11.91 -3.85
CA PHE A 153 34.14 -12.54 -3.09
C PHE A 153 32.97 -12.93 -4.01
N CYS A 154 32.49 -12.01 -4.85
CA CYS A 154 31.39 -12.26 -5.77
C CYS A 154 31.72 -13.40 -6.75
N HIS A 155 32.96 -13.46 -7.25
CA HIS A 155 33.40 -14.55 -8.11
C HIS A 155 33.37 -15.89 -7.37
N HIS A 156 33.88 -15.94 -6.14
CA HIS A 156 33.84 -17.14 -5.32
C HIS A 156 32.40 -17.58 -5.00
N TYR A 157 31.47 -16.63 -4.83
CA TYR A 157 30.06 -16.93 -4.60
C TYR A 157 29.41 -17.63 -5.80
N GLU A 158 29.74 -17.22 -7.01
CA GLU A 158 29.32 -17.90 -8.25
C GLU A 158 29.95 -19.30 -8.36
N GLU A 159 31.27 -19.47 -8.05
CA GLU A 159 31.93 -20.78 -8.02
C GLU A 159 31.25 -21.76 -7.05
N LEU A 160 30.79 -21.28 -5.89
CA LEU A 160 30.04 -22.09 -4.93
C LEU A 160 28.69 -22.54 -5.52
N ILE A 161 27.97 -21.69 -6.23
CA ILE A 161 26.73 -22.04 -6.91
C ILE A 161 26.99 -23.11 -7.97
N GLU A 162 28.06 -22.98 -8.76
CA GLU A 162 28.46 -23.96 -9.76
C GLU A 162 28.83 -25.31 -9.12
N GLN A 163 29.51 -25.33 -7.97
CA GLN A 163 29.85 -26.56 -7.25
C GLN A 163 28.62 -27.39 -6.85
N TYR A 164 27.50 -26.70 -6.57
CA TYR A 164 26.22 -27.36 -6.31
C TYR A 164 25.38 -27.60 -7.56
N HIS A 165 25.95 -27.45 -8.76
CA HIS A 165 25.29 -27.64 -10.07
C HIS A 165 24.13 -26.66 -10.31
N GLY A 166 24.24 -25.42 -9.80
CA GLY A 166 23.27 -24.34 -9.93
C GLY A 166 22.14 -24.43 -8.92
N LEU A 167 21.22 -23.49 -9.03
CA LEU A 167 20.05 -23.37 -8.16
C LEU A 167 18.88 -24.19 -8.71
N ASP A 168 18.26 -25.03 -7.89
CA ASP A 168 17.07 -25.81 -8.27
C ASP A 168 15.82 -24.88 -8.33
N LEU A 169 15.67 -23.98 -7.36
CA LEU A 169 14.58 -23.03 -7.33
C LEU A 169 15.02 -21.72 -6.69
N VAL A 170 14.60 -20.59 -7.27
CA VAL A 170 14.81 -19.25 -6.71
C VAL A 170 13.47 -18.61 -6.39
N LEU A 171 13.32 -18.13 -5.15
CA LEU A 171 12.21 -17.28 -4.73
C LEU A 171 12.66 -15.82 -4.70
N VAL A 172 12.05 -14.98 -5.51
CA VAL A 172 12.36 -13.55 -5.60
C VAL A 172 11.09 -12.71 -5.52
N SER A 173 11.26 -11.47 -5.15
CA SER A 173 10.20 -10.45 -5.21
C SER A 173 10.57 -9.33 -6.15
N VAL A 174 9.57 -8.60 -6.66
CA VAL A 174 9.77 -7.41 -7.49
C VAL A 174 9.67 -6.14 -6.64
N GLY A 175 10.61 -5.22 -6.83
CA GLY A 175 10.53 -3.87 -6.27
C GLY A 175 9.60 -2.95 -7.09
N LEU A 176 9.35 -1.75 -6.59
CA LEU A 176 8.43 -0.78 -7.23
C LEU A 176 8.95 -0.27 -8.57
N VAL A 177 10.26 -0.25 -8.77
CA VAL A 177 10.92 0.15 -10.03
C VAL A 177 11.14 -1.01 -11.01
N GLY A 178 10.62 -2.20 -10.71
CA GLY A 178 10.82 -3.40 -11.53
C GLY A 178 12.14 -4.11 -11.29
N ASN A 179 12.88 -3.74 -10.26
CA ASN A 179 14.09 -4.43 -9.83
C ASN A 179 13.75 -5.82 -9.27
N ILE A 180 14.67 -6.76 -9.44
CA ILE A 180 14.60 -8.12 -8.92
C ILE A 180 15.92 -8.43 -8.22
N ALA A 181 15.85 -8.88 -6.97
CA ALA A 181 17.03 -9.16 -6.16
C ALA A 181 18.06 -8.01 -6.16
N TYR A 182 17.60 -6.76 -6.08
CA TYR A 182 18.39 -5.53 -6.23
C TYR A 182 19.18 -5.40 -7.55
N ASN A 183 18.79 -6.11 -8.61
CA ASN A 183 19.16 -5.72 -9.95
C ASN A 183 18.30 -4.51 -10.34
N GLU A 184 18.86 -3.31 -10.16
CA GLU A 184 18.18 -2.04 -10.37
C GLU A 184 18.02 -1.72 -11.86
N PRO A 185 17.15 -0.76 -12.25
CA PRO A 185 16.99 -0.31 -13.63
C PRO A 185 18.33 -0.05 -14.34
N GLY A 186 18.48 -0.54 -15.55
CA GLY A 186 19.73 -0.53 -16.31
C GLY A 186 20.61 -1.78 -16.12
N SER A 187 20.20 -2.73 -15.25
CA SER A 187 20.92 -4.00 -15.11
C SER A 187 20.80 -4.85 -16.37
N GLN A 188 21.95 -5.33 -16.85
CA GLN A 188 22.01 -6.11 -18.08
C GLN A 188 21.88 -7.62 -17.83
N ILE A 189 21.31 -8.35 -18.79
CA ILE A 189 21.03 -9.78 -18.69
C ILE A 189 22.26 -10.62 -18.40
N SER A 190 23.45 -10.22 -18.82
CA SER A 190 24.71 -10.95 -18.65
C SER A 190 25.39 -10.75 -17.29
N THR A 191 24.74 -10.01 -16.38
CA THR A 191 25.36 -9.72 -15.07
C THR A 191 25.35 -10.93 -14.15
N LEU A 192 26.48 -11.14 -13.46
CA LEU A 192 26.69 -12.09 -12.38
C LEU A 192 26.58 -11.40 -11.02
N THR A 193 26.84 -12.14 -9.94
CA THR A 193 26.87 -11.61 -8.58
C THR A 193 27.82 -10.41 -8.48
N ARG A 194 27.34 -9.31 -7.92
CA ARG A 194 28.09 -8.05 -7.85
C ARG A 194 27.61 -7.13 -6.76
N LEU A 195 28.45 -6.14 -6.44
CA LEU A 195 28.03 -4.98 -5.67
C LEU A 195 27.18 -4.06 -6.55
N MET A 196 26.03 -3.66 -6.05
CA MET A 196 25.07 -2.78 -6.72
C MET A 196 24.73 -1.59 -5.83
N LEU A 197 24.71 -0.38 -6.43
CA LEU A 197 24.15 0.80 -5.80
C LEU A 197 22.63 0.75 -5.92
N LEU A 198 21.91 0.96 -4.81
CA LEU A 198 20.46 0.98 -4.81
C LEU A 198 19.94 2.26 -5.44
N ASP A 199 18.94 2.14 -6.28
CA ASP A 199 18.20 3.27 -6.83
C ASP A 199 17.54 4.10 -5.71
N ASN A 200 17.35 5.39 -5.94
CA ASN A 200 16.71 6.26 -4.97
C ASN A 200 15.29 5.80 -4.59
N GLU A 201 14.53 5.28 -5.54
CA GLU A 201 13.18 4.76 -5.27
C GLU A 201 13.24 3.48 -4.44
N SER A 202 14.22 2.61 -4.69
CA SER A 202 14.47 1.41 -3.88
C SER A 202 14.89 1.77 -2.46
N GLN A 203 15.75 2.77 -2.27
CA GLN A 203 16.13 3.27 -0.95
C GLN A 203 14.92 3.87 -0.23
N GLN A 204 14.08 4.63 -0.90
CA GLN A 204 12.87 5.21 -0.32
C GLN A 204 11.83 4.15 0.07
N ASP A 205 11.65 3.08 -0.72
CA ASP A 205 10.80 1.96 -0.33
C ASP A 205 11.31 1.27 0.96
N LEU A 206 12.62 1.31 1.20
CA LEU A 206 13.23 0.76 2.40
C LEU A 206 13.10 1.66 3.64
N ILE A 207 12.98 2.99 3.48
CA ILE A 207 12.91 3.94 4.62
C ILE A 207 11.86 3.51 5.67
N ARG A 208 10.72 2.98 5.23
CA ARG A 208 9.64 2.50 6.11
C ARG A 208 10.05 1.41 7.10
N TYR A 209 11.20 0.78 6.88
CA TYR A 209 11.72 -0.29 7.74
C TYR A 209 12.85 0.19 8.66
N TYR A 210 13.30 1.43 8.49
CA TYR A 210 14.41 2.02 9.26
C TYR A 210 13.94 3.20 10.10
N SER A 211 14.63 3.48 11.17
CA SER A 211 14.28 4.59 12.09
C SER A 211 14.59 5.97 11.50
N SER A 212 15.54 6.03 10.56
CA SER A 212 15.90 7.27 9.85
C SER A 212 16.36 6.96 8.42
N ALA A 213 16.25 7.95 7.54
CA ALA A 213 16.74 7.85 6.16
C ALA A 213 18.26 7.59 6.07
N SER A 214 19.03 8.06 7.05
CA SER A 214 20.49 7.85 7.11
C SER A 214 20.91 6.41 7.43
N GLU A 215 19.99 5.59 7.93
CA GLU A 215 20.22 4.18 8.22
C GLU A 215 19.93 3.27 7.03
N VAL A 216 19.24 3.79 6.03
CA VAL A 216 18.86 3.00 4.84
C VAL A 216 20.12 2.61 4.07
N PRO A 217 20.30 1.32 3.77
CA PRO A 217 21.43 0.88 2.96
C PRO A 217 21.43 1.53 1.58
N THR A 218 22.59 1.94 1.12
CA THR A 218 22.76 2.55 -0.21
C THR A 218 23.27 1.56 -1.25
N SER A 219 23.72 0.38 -0.83
CA SER A 219 24.27 -0.65 -1.71
C SER A 219 23.90 -2.05 -1.24
N ALA A 220 23.95 -3.01 -2.15
CA ALA A 220 23.79 -4.43 -1.86
C ALA A 220 24.74 -5.28 -2.72
N ILE A 221 25.16 -6.43 -2.19
CA ILE A 221 25.73 -7.51 -3.00
C ILE A 221 24.54 -8.39 -3.44
N THR A 222 24.39 -8.60 -4.74
CA THR A 222 23.24 -9.28 -5.30
C THR A 222 23.64 -10.25 -6.40
N MET A 223 22.99 -11.41 -6.46
CA MET A 223 23.05 -12.28 -7.64
C MET A 223 22.62 -11.51 -8.86
N GLY A 224 23.34 -11.66 -9.96
CA GLY A 224 23.04 -11.01 -11.22
C GLY A 224 21.88 -11.65 -11.98
N LEU A 225 21.44 -11.00 -13.05
CA LEU A 225 20.35 -11.52 -13.87
C LEU A 225 20.73 -12.85 -14.54
N SER A 226 21.98 -13.04 -14.98
CA SER A 226 22.44 -14.31 -15.55
C SER A 226 22.32 -15.44 -14.53
N THR A 227 22.82 -15.23 -13.31
CA THR A 227 22.75 -16.21 -12.23
C THR A 227 21.31 -16.62 -11.91
N LEU A 228 20.38 -15.63 -11.87
CA LEU A 228 18.96 -15.90 -11.62
C LEU A 228 18.29 -16.65 -12.79
N LEU A 229 18.65 -16.31 -14.04
CA LEU A 229 18.08 -16.92 -15.24
C LEU A 229 18.64 -18.32 -15.53
N GLU A 230 19.78 -18.69 -14.96
CA GLU A 230 20.36 -20.04 -15.05
C GLU A 230 19.77 -21.01 -14.01
N ALA A 231 19.01 -20.54 -13.04
CA ALA A 231 18.29 -21.40 -12.11
C ALA A 231 17.32 -22.33 -12.87
N LYS A 232 17.06 -23.56 -12.33
CA LYS A 232 16.14 -24.51 -12.98
C LYS A 232 14.69 -24.02 -12.91
N GLN A 233 14.33 -23.28 -11.86
CA GLN A 233 13.03 -22.67 -11.69
C GLN A 233 13.15 -21.32 -10.97
N VAL A 234 12.33 -20.33 -11.38
CA VAL A 234 12.21 -19.03 -10.71
C VAL A 234 10.74 -18.75 -10.40
N ILE A 235 10.44 -18.40 -9.16
CA ILE A 235 9.11 -17.96 -8.75
C ILE A 235 9.20 -16.50 -8.28
N LEU A 236 8.54 -15.60 -9.01
CA LEU A 236 8.38 -14.20 -8.64
C LEU A 236 7.17 -14.05 -7.72
N LEU A 237 7.38 -13.50 -6.54
CA LEU A 237 6.34 -13.24 -5.55
C LEU A 237 5.97 -11.75 -5.53
N ALA A 238 4.68 -11.44 -5.62
CA ALA A 238 4.21 -10.08 -5.40
C ALA A 238 2.79 -10.05 -4.82
N TRP A 239 2.63 -9.30 -3.74
CA TRP A 239 1.37 -9.15 -3.02
C TRP A 239 0.99 -7.69 -2.88
N GLY A 240 -0.32 -7.42 -3.01
CA GLY A 240 -0.92 -6.11 -2.78
C GLY A 240 -0.95 -5.19 -3.99
N GLU A 241 -1.86 -4.23 -3.93
CA GLU A 241 -2.20 -3.30 -5.03
C GLU A 241 -1.02 -2.42 -5.46
N ASN A 242 -0.10 -2.09 -4.54
CA ASN A 242 1.08 -1.26 -4.83
C ASN A 242 2.03 -1.88 -5.86
N LYS A 243 1.94 -3.19 -6.11
CA LYS A 243 2.72 -3.89 -7.12
C LYS A 243 2.01 -3.99 -8.48
N SER A 244 0.73 -3.61 -8.57
CA SER A 244 -0.10 -3.86 -9.76
C SER A 244 0.42 -3.18 -11.03
N ALA A 245 0.93 -1.95 -10.92
CA ALA A 245 1.46 -1.20 -12.06
C ALA A 245 2.72 -1.87 -12.62
N ILE A 246 3.70 -2.12 -11.77
CA ILE A 246 4.97 -2.72 -12.21
C ILE A 246 4.78 -4.17 -12.70
N LEU A 247 3.86 -4.92 -12.12
CA LEU A 247 3.55 -6.27 -12.58
C LEU A 247 2.93 -6.29 -13.98
N LYS A 248 2.17 -5.27 -14.35
CA LYS A 248 1.70 -5.09 -15.73
C LYS A 248 2.87 -5.06 -16.70
N ASP A 249 3.91 -4.28 -16.39
CA ASP A 249 5.10 -4.14 -17.22
C ASP A 249 5.94 -5.41 -17.23
N VAL A 250 6.12 -6.04 -16.08
CA VAL A 250 6.89 -7.31 -15.94
C VAL A 250 6.23 -8.45 -16.68
N ILE A 251 4.90 -8.60 -16.60
CA ILE A 251 4.18 -9.77 -17.11
C ILE A 251 3.74 -9.59 -18.56
N GLU A 252 3.21 -8.44 -18.92
CA GLU A 252 2.61 -8.16 -20.24
C GLU A 252 3.46 -7.19 -21.08
N GLY A 253 4.36 -6.42 -20.44
CA GLY A 253 5.20 -5.41 -21.07
C GLY A 253 6.26 -5.99 -22.00
N LYS A 254 7.08 -5.11 -22.56
CA LYS A 254 8.28 -5.51 -23.32
C LYS A 254 9.39 -5.89 -22.36
N ILE A 255 10.29 -6.75 -22.80
CA ILE A 255 11.55 -6.97 -22.12
C ILE A 255 12.39 -5.71 -22.27
N ASP A 256 12.79 -5.14 -21.12
CA ASP A 256 13.50 -3.86 -21.08
C ASP A 256 14.41 -3.82 -19.85
N ASP A 257 15.62 -3.32 -19.98
CA ASP A 257 16.56 -3.16 -18.87
C ASP A 257 16.14 -2.08 -17.85
N SER A 258 15.24 -1.19 -18.24
CA SER A 258 14.57 -0.28 -17.27
C SER A 258 13.63 -1.00 -16.32
N VAL A 259 13.23 -2.26 -16.64
CA VAL A 259 12.40 -3.13 -15.83
C VAL A 259 13.07 -4.51 -15.73
N PRO A 260 14.12 -4.67 -14.91
CA PRO A 260 14.94 -5.89 -14.90
C PRO A 260 14.16 -7.19 -14.67
N ALA A 261 13.07 -7.16 -13.87
CA ALA A 261 12.20 -8.31 -13.70
C ALA A 261 11.53 -8.80 -15.00
N SER A 262 11.46 -7.94 -16.05
CA SER A 262 10.93 -8.33 -17.36
C SER A 262 11.77 -9.40 -18.05
N PHE A 263 13.07 -9.52 -17.73
CA PHE A 263 13.93 -10.58 -18.25
C PHE A 263 13.48 -11.98 -17.85
N LEU A 264 12.67 -12.15 -16.79
CA LEU A 264 12.06 -13.43 -16.45
C LEU A 264 11.16 -14.00 -17.56
N GLN A 265 10.68 -13.17 -18.48
CA GLN A 265 9.97 -13.64 -19.69
C GLN A 265 10.82 -14.52 -20.60
N LEU A 266 12.16 -14.47 -20.49
CA LEU A 266 13.09 -15.31 -21.26
C LEU A 266 13.38 -16.66 -20.59
N HIS A 267 13.05 -16.79 -19.32
CA HIS A 267 13.34 -17.99 -18.55
C HIS A 267 12.35 -19.11 -18.87
N LYS A 268 12.83 -20.31 -19.13
CA LYS A 268 12.01 -21.47 -19.58
C LYS A 268 11.01 -21.94 -18.53
N ASN A 269 11.30 -21.75 -17.26
CA ASN A 269 10.51 -22.23 -16.11
C ASN A 269 10.39 -21.15 -15.03
N ALA A 270 10.15 -19.89 -15.45
CA ALA A 270 9.77 -18.83 -14.52
C ALA A 270 8.25 -18.70 -14.46
N SER A 271 7.75 -18.32 -13.30
CA SER A 271 6.35 -17.98 -13.09
C SER A 271 6.20 -16.88 -12.06
N ALA A 272 5.12 -16.10 -12.17
CA ALA A 272 4.71 -15.16 -11.14
C ALA A 272 3.58 -15.77 -10.30
N ALA A 273 3.69 -15.64 -8.97
CA ALA A 273 2.65 -15.98 -8.01
C ALA A 273 2.21 -14.66 -7.34
N ILE A 274 0.98 -14.25 -7.62
CA ILE A 274 0.48 -12.93 -7.22
C ILE A 274 -0.94 -13.03 -6.66
N ASP A 275 -1.33 -12.13 -5.78
CA ASP A 275 -2.71 -12.03 -5.34
C ASP A 275 -3.56 -11.18 -6.30
N LEU A 276 -4.89 -11.22 -6.12
CA LEU A 276 -5.83 -10.49 -6.98
C LEU A 276 -5.62 -8.98 -6.91
N ASN A 277 -5.18 -8.44 -5.77
CA ASN A 277 -4.87 -7.03 -5.62
C ASN A 277 -3.64 -6.63 -6.46
N ALA A 278 -2.59 -7.44 -6.44
CA ALA A 278 -1.41 -7.23 -7.27
C ALA A 278 -1.71 -7.42 -8.78
N ALA A 279 -2.73 -8.21 -9.12
CA ALA A 279 -3.13 -8.49 -10.50
C ALA A 279 -4.04 -7.42 -11.12
N GLN A 280 -4.48 -6.42 -10.38
CA GLN A 280 -5.57 -5.50 -10.80
C GLN A 280 -5.34 -4.83 -12.17
N GLN A 281 -4.10 -4.56 -12.55
CA GLN A 281 -3.79 -3.93 -13.84
C GLN A 281 -3.54 -4.93 -14.98
N LEU A 282 -3.45 -6.23 -14.72
CA LEU A 282 -3.33 -7.22 -15.80
C LEU A 282 -4.58 -7.20 -16.69
N THR A 283 -4.39 -7.41 -17.99
CA THR A 283 -5.46 -7.24 -18.98
C THR A 283 -6.66 -8.14 -18.69
N ARG A 284 -6.47 -9.39 -18.27
CA ARG A 284 -7.58 -10.29 -17.95
C ARG A 284 -8.40 -9.86 -16.73
N ILE A 285 -7.85 -8.99 -15.87
CA ILE A 285 -8.54 -8.45 -14.69
C ILE A 285 -9.12 -7.07 -14.98
N SER A 286 -8.30 -6.16 -15.50
CA SER A 286 -8.69 -4.76 -15.73
C SER A 286 -9.61 -4.59 -16.94
N HIS A 287 -9.40 -5.39 -18.01
CA HIS A 287 -10.07 -5.28 -19.29
C HIS A 287 -10.53 -6.66 -19.81
N PRO A 288 -11.35 -7.43 -19.05
CA PRO A 288 -11.68 -8.81 -19.39
C PRO A 288 -12.36 -8.96 -20.75
N TRP A 289 -13.09 -7.96 -21.23
CA TRP A 289 -13.70 -7.96 -22.59
C TRP A 289 -12.67 -8.06 -23.73
N LEU A 290 -11.41 -7.74 -23.47
CA LEU A 290 -10.36 -7.90 -24.47
C LEU A 290 -9.87 -9.34 -24.61
N VAL A 291 -10.19 -10.22 -23.65
CA VAL A 291 -9.71 -11.61 -23.61
C VAL A 291 -10.82 -12.64 -23.67
N GLY A 292 -12.07 -12.25 -23.50
CA GLY A 292 -13.20 -13.18 -23.56
C GLY A 292 -14.53 -12.51 -23.32
N SER A 293 -15.58 -13.31 -23.27
CA SER A 293 -16.93 -12.87 -22.94
C SER A 293 -17.02 -12.46 -21.46
N CYS A 294 -17.82 -11.44 -21.17
CA CYS A 294 -17.92 -10.84 -19.83
C CYS A 294 -19.33 -10.99 -19.25
N GLU A 295 -19.39 -11.05 -17.92
CA GLU A 295 -20.63 -10.71 -17.18
C GLU A 295 -20.64 -9.19 -17.00
N TRP A 296 -21.51 -8.54 -17.76
CA TRP A 296 -21.59 -7.09 -17.79
C TRP A 296 -22.33 -6.55 -16.56
N THR A 297 -21.60 -6.24 -15.50
CA THR A 297 -22.11 -5.45 -14.37
C THR A 297 -22.06 -3.95 -14.69
N ASP A 298 -22.84 -3.14 -13.97
CA ASP A 298 -22.83 -1.68 -14.17
C ASP A 298 -21.44 -1.07 -14.00
N LYS A 299 -20.64 -1.56 -13.03
CA LYS A 299 -19.26 -1.11 -12.83
C LYS A 299 -18.34 -1.52 -13.98
N LEU A 300 -18.48 -2.76 -14.48
CA LEU A 300 -17.68 -3.22 -15.60
C LEU A 300 -17.99 -2.46 -16.89
N ILE A 301 -19.29 -2.16 -17.13
CA ILE A 301 -19.71 -1.33 -18.25
C ILE A 301 -19.11 0.07 -18.11
N ARG A 302 -19.19 0.68 -16.92
CA ARG A 302 -18.59 2.00 -16.66
C ARG A 302 -17.10 1.99 -16.96
N ARG A 303 -16.35 0.99 -16.47
CA ARG A 303 -14.91 0.79 -16.73
C ARG A 303 -14.63 0.69 -18.24
N ALA A 304 -15.37 -0.14 -18.94
CA ALA A 304 -15.19 -0.34 -20.38
C ALA A 304 -15.44 0.95 -21.18
N ILE A 305 -16.45 1.73 -20.82
CA ILE A 305 -16.75 3.00 -21.52
C ILE A 305 -15.73 4.09 -21.20
N VAL A 306 -15.28 4.20 -19.94
CA VAL A 306 -14.19 5.12 -19.57
C VAL A 306 -12.92 4.75 -20.32
N TRP A 307 -12.57 3.46 -20.40
CA TRP A 307 -11.44 2.98 -21.18
C TRP A 307 -11.60 3.31 -22.67
N LEU A 308 -12.79 3.08 -23.26
CA LEU A 308 -13.04 3.39 -24.65
C LEU A 308 -12.92 4.89 -24.96
N CYS A 309 -13.38 5.76 -24.06
CA CYS A 309 -13.20 7.21 -24.16
C CYS A 309 -11.71 7.60 -24.21
N ARG A 310 -10.91 7.02 -23.31
CA ARG A 310 -9.46 7.26 -23.27
C ARG A 310 -8.78 6.74 -24.54
N LYS A 311 -9.21 5.56 -25.04
CA LYS A 311 -8.64 4.92 -26.22
C LYS A 311 -8.93 5.66 -27.53
N THR A 312 -10.12 6.25 -27.62
CA THR A 312 -10.61 6.93 -28.84
C THR A 312 -10.46 8.46 -28.75
N ASP A 313 -10.09 8.98 -27.57
CA ASP A 313 -10.06 10.42 -27.24
C ASP A 313 -11.40 11.13 -27.52
N LYS A 314 -12.51 10.44 -27.24
CA LYS A 314 -13.88 10.95 -27.41
C LYS A 314 -14.61 10.98 -26.07
N PRO A 315 -15.41 12.03 -25.78
CA PRO A 315 -16.31 12.01 -24.62
C PRO A 315 -17.42 10.98 -24.81
N ILE A 316 -18.02 10.53 -23.69
CA ILE A 316 -18.99 9.44 -23.65
C ILE A 316 -20.08 9.61 -24.69
N LEU A 317 -20.75 10.76 -24.74
CA LEU A 317 -21.88 11.01 -25.64
C LEU A 317 -21.52 11.10 -27.14
N LYS A 318 -20.22 11.05 -27.47
CA LYS A 318 -19.72 11.05 -28.86
C LYS A 318 -19.21 9.69 -29.34
N LEU A 319 -19.25 8.67 -28.48
CA LEU A 319 -18.93 7.31 -28.87
C LEU A 319 -20.02 6.75 -29.82
N THR A 320 -19.60 6.02 -30.82
CA THR A 320 -20.46 5.44 -31.88
C THR A 320 -20.43 3.92 -31.85
N ASN A 321 -21.40 3.26 -32.49
CA ASN A 321 -21.39 1.79 -32.67
C ASN A 321 -20.07 1.29 -33.28
N LYS A 322 -19.48 2.08 -34.20
CA LYS A 322 -18.17 1.75 -34.80
C LYS A 322 -17.06 1.70 -33.76
N ASP A 323 -17.02 2.65 -32.83
CA ASP A 323 -16.01 2.69 -31.77
C ASP A 323 -16.12 1.43 -30.89
N TYR A 324 -17.33 1.02 -30.53
CA TYR A 324 -17.57 -0.21 -29.77
C TYR A 324 -17.10 -1.47 -30.51
N ASN A 325 -17.54 -1.64 -31.77
CA ASN A 325 -17.20 -2.81 -32.57
C ASN A 325 -15.68 -2.93 -32.82
N GLN A 326 -15.01 -1.82 -33.06
CA GLN A 326 -13.57 -1.83 -33.30
C GLN A 326 -12.73 -2.17 -32.05
N HIS A 327 -13.34 -2.10 -30.85
CA HIS A 327 -12.65 -2.28 -29.61
C HIS A 327 -13.20 -3.45 -28.75
N GLY A 328 -13.93 -4.38 -29.37
CA GLY A 328 -14.40 -5.62 -28.73
C GLY A 328 -15.52 -5.42 -27.72
N LEU A 329 -16.35 -4.40 -27.89
CA LEU A 329 -17.52 -4.10 -27.04
C LEU A 329 -18.85 -4.33 -27.76
N ASP A 330 -18.85 -5.18 -28.76
CA ASP A 330 -20.04 -5.54 -29.56
C ASP A 330 -21.11 -6.23 -28.72
N GLU A 331 -20.75 -7.00 -27.69
CA GLU A 331 -21.69 -7.57 -26.73
C GLU A 331 -22.58 -6.51 -26.06
N LEU A 332 -22.02 -5.33 -25.72
CA LEU A 332 -22.80 -4.24 -25.16
C LEU A 332 -23.81 -3.67 -26.14
N LEU A 333 -23.48 -3.61 -27.44
CA LEU A 333 -24.42 -3.21 -28.47
C LEU A 333 -25.56 -4.20 -28.60
N ALA A 334 -25.24 -5.50 -28.50
CA ALA A 334 -26.28 -6.54 -28.51
C ALA A 334 -27.23 -6.47 -27.30
N LEU A 335 -26.66 -6.21 -26.11
CA LEU A 335 -27.44 -6.12 -24.88
C LEU A 335 -28.31 -4.86 -24.79
N TYR A 336 -27.79 -3.71 -25.25
CA TYR A 336 -28.42 -2.39 -25.06
C TYR A 336 -29.02 -1.82 -26.36
N GLY A 337 -28.84 -2.50 -27.50
CA GLY A 337 -29.33 -2.10 -28.81
C GLY A 337 -28.54 -1.05 -29.55
N SER A 338 -27.80 -0.20 -28.86
CA SER A 338 -26.92 0.82 -29.50
C SER A 338 -25.93 1.45 -28.52
N ALA A 339 -24.84 2.01 -29.07
CA ALA A 339 -23.90 2.85 -28.32
C ALA A 339 -24.61 4.01 -27.61
N TYR A 340 -25.61 4.62 -28.28
CA TYR A 340 -26.37 5.73 -27.71
C TYR A 340 -26.99 5.37 -26.35
N ASN A 341 -27.63 4.20 -26.26
CA ASN A 341 -28.26 3.79 -25.01
C ASN A 341 -27.26 3.54 -23.88
N VAL A 342 -26.13 2.89 -24.19
CA VAL A 342 -25.04 2.68 -23.22
C VAL A 342 -24.43 4.02 -22.78
N ASN A 343 -24.17 4.91 -23.76
CA ASN A 343 -23.59 6.23 -23.50
C ASN A 343 -24.47 7.04 -22.54
N ILE A 344 -25.78 7.10 -22.78
CA ILE A 344 -26.71 7.84 -21.91
C ILE A 344 -26.73 7.24 -20.50
N LYS A 345 -26.79 5.91 -20.39
CA LYS A 345 -26.74 5.24 -19.10
C LYS A 345 -25.49 5.63 -18.32
N ILE A 346 -24.31 5.45 -18.89
CA ILE A 346 -23.03 5.68 -18.20
C ILE A 346 -22.80 7.18 -17.92
N PHE A 347 -23.21 8.05 -18.84
CA PHE A 347 -23.14 9.50 -18.60
C PHE A 347 -23.99 9.90 -17.39
N ASN A 348 -25.22 9.43 -17.29
CA ASN A 348 -26.11 9.71 -16.17
C ASN A 348 -25.56 9.10 -14.86
N ASP A 349 -25.07 7.86 -14.90
CA ASP A 349 -24.47 7.20 -13.74
C ASP A 349 -23.31 8.03 -13.16
N LEU A 350 -22.40 8.51 -14.01
CA LEU A 350 -21.28 9.35 -13.58
C LEU A 350 -21.74 10.73 -13.13
N GLN A 351 -22.73 11.34 -13.81
CA GLN A 351 -23.29 12.62 -13.41
C GLN A 351 -23.95 12.54 -12.03
N HIS A 352 -24.59 11.45 -11.71
CA HIS A 352 -25.25 11.22 -10.43
C HIS A 352 -24.23 11.01 -9.27
N THR A 353 -22.97 10.69 -9.55
CA THR A 353 -21.94 10.65 -8.49
C THR A 353 -21.56 12.04 -7.98
N ILE A 354 -21.75 13.08 -8.77
CA ILE A 354 -21.28 14.44 -8.47
C ILE A 354 -22.25 15.12 -7.52
N THR A 355 -21.74 15.56 -6.36
CA THR A 355 -22.53 16.31 -5.39
C THR A 355 -21.76 17.49 -4.80
N GLY A 356 -22.44 18.62 -4.68
CA GLY A 356 -22.00 19.78 -3.90
C GLY A 356 -22.45 19.71 -2.43
N TRP A 357 -23.18 18.66 -2.03
CA TRP A 357 -23.76 18.50 -0.71
C TRP A 357 -23.40 17.13 -0.11
N PRO A 358 -22.15 16.88 0.27
CA PRO A 358 -21.71 15.56 0.73
C PRO A 358 -22.45 15.08 1.98
N GLY A 359 -22.99 15.99 2.80
CA GLY A 359 -23.85 15.67 3.92
C GLY A 359 -25.34 15.63 3.61
N GLY A 360 -25.73 15.88 2.34
CA GLY A 360 -27.12 15.97 1.89
C GLY A 360 -27.72 17.37 1.98
N LYS A 361 -28.49 17.74 0.96
CA LYS A 361 -29.19 19.02 0.90
C LYS A 361 -30.58 18.87 1.55
N PRO A 362 -30.95 19.71 2.52
CA PRO A 362 -32.26 19.60 3.17
C PRO A 362 -33.40 19.76 2.17
N ASN A 363 -34.42 18.91 2.31
CA ASN A 363 -35.64 18.91 1.49
C ASN A 363 -35.41 18.69 -0.03
N ALA A 364 -34.26 18.14 -0.43
CA ALA A 364 -33.99 17.84 -1.83
C ALA A 364 -34.47 16.42 -2.20
N ASP A 365 -34.78 16.22 -3.47
CA ASP A 365 -34.89 14.88 -4.05
C ASP A 365 -33.49 14.31 -4.24
N ASP A 366 -33.19 13.23 -3.50
CA ASP A 366 -31.90 12.55 -3.48
C ASP A 366 -31.96 11.12 -4.06
N THR A 367 -33.04 10.77 -4.74
CA THR A 367 -33.32 9.41 -5.28
C THR A 367 -32.14 8.85 -6.10
N ASN A 368 -31.47 9.72 -6.89
CA ASN A 368 -30.34 9.37 -7.75
C ASN A 368 -29.04 10.07 -7.32
N ARG A 369 -28.88 10.34 -6.02
CA ARG A 369 -27.71 11.03 -5.48
C ARG A 369 -26.97 10.18 -4.47
N PRO A 370 -25.65 10.36 -4.29
CA PRO A 370 -24.88 9.64 -3.29
C PRO A 370 -25.27 10.03 -1.87
N GLU A 371 -25.65 11.30 -1.64
CA GLU A 371 -26.08 11.81 -0.35
C GLU A 371 -27.56 11.47 -0.06
N ARG A 372 -27.94 11.54 1.22
CA ARG A 372 -29.32 11.49 1.70
C ARG A 372 -29.69 12.83 2.31
N ALA A 373 -30.86 13.38 1.94
CA ALA A 373 -31.34 14.66 2.47
C ALA A 373 -31.61 14.65 3.98
N ASN A 374 -32.00 13.51 4.52
CA ASN A 374 -32.31 13.32 5.92
C ASN A 374 -31.41 12.27 6.59
N PRO A 375 -31.10 12.39 7.90
CA PRO A 375 -31.37 13.56 8.75
C PRO A 375 -30.54 14.77 8.33
N TYR A 376 -31.00 15.97 8.72
CA TYR A 376 -30.25 17.21 8.52
C TYR A 376 -30.40 18.11 9.77
N PRO A 377 -29.29 18.69 10.34
CA PRO A 377 -27.89 18.41 10.00
C PRO A 377 -27.48 16.99 10.39
N LYS A 378 -26.43 16.47 9.76
CA LYS A 378 -25.85 15.16 10.08
C LYS A 378 -24.73 15.28 11.11
N ARG A 379 -24.58 14.24 11.91
CA ARG A 379 -23.38 13.95 12.70
C ARG A 379 -22.42 13.18 11.80
N VAL A 380 -21.27 13.74 11.56
CA VAL A 380 -20.26 13.18 10.66
C VAL A 380 -19.02 12.83 11.45
N LEU A 381 -18.54 11.59 11.34
CA LEU A 381 -17.29 11.15 11.96
C LEU A 381 -16.27 10.80 10.87
N VAL A 382 -15.11 11.43 10.92
CA VAL A 382 -13.98 11.15 10.05
C VAL A 382 -12.90 10.47 10.86
N PHE A 383 -12.57 9.23 10.53
CA PHE A 383 -11.39 8.54 11.05
C PHE A 383 -10.17 8.93 10.22
N SER A 384 -9.09 9.31 10.88
CA SER A 384 -7.82 9.69 10.27
C SER A 384 -6.72 8.80 10.86
N PRO A 385 -6.08 7.91 10.07
CA PRO A 385 -5.02 7.03 10.55
C PRO A 385 -3.90 7.77 11.26
N HIS A 386 -3.41 8.86 10.67
CA HIS A 386 -2.44 9.77 11.28
C HIS A 386 -3.01 11.19 11.35
N PRO A 387 -2.43 12.07 12.21
CA PRO A 387 -2.83 13.47 12.28
C PRO A 387 -2.41 14.26 11.04
N ASP A 388 -3.14 14.16 9.94
CA ASP A 388 -3.04 14.89 8.65
C ASP A 388 -3.83 14.20 7.52
N ASP A 389 -4.08 12.88 7.60
CA ASP A 389 -4.74 12.11 6.54
C ASP A 389 -6.14 12.65 6.20
N ASP A 390 -6.85 13.20 7.18
CA ASP A 390 -8.16 13.85 7.01
C ASP A 390 -8.09 15.05 6.06
N VAL A 391 -7.17 15.99 6.32
CA VAL A 391 -7.03 17.20 5.49
C VAL A 391 -6.42 16.90 4.12
N ILE A 392 -5.49 15.93 4.06
CA ILE A 392 -4.87 15.46 2.82
C ILE A 392 -5.92 14.87 1.89
N SER A 393 -6.76 14.00 2.42
CA SER A 393 -7.67 13.19 1.63
C SER A 393 -8.97 13.91 1.32
N MET A 394 -9.57 14.57 2.31
CA MET A 394 -10.90 15.13 2.18
C MET A 394 -11.08 16.53 2.80
N GLY A 395 -9.99 17.31 2.86
CA GLY A 395 -10.00 18.65 3.45
C GLY A 395 -11.03 19.60 2.82
N GLY A 396 -11.25 19.53 1.50
CA GLY A 396 -12.30 20.31 0.84
C GLY A 396 -13.71 19.84 1.21
N THR A 397 -13.92 18.54 1.35
CA THR A 397 -15.20 17.97 1.78
C THR A 397 -15.50 18.31 3.25
N ILE A 398 -14.49 18.24 4.14
CA ILE A 398 -14.65 18.66 5.55
C ILE A 398 -15.08 20.12 5.63
N GLN A 399 -14.41 21.03 4.90
CA GLN A 399 -14.81 22.45 4.86
C GLN A 399 -16.27 22.61 4.45
N ARG A 400 -16.69 21.89 3.41
CA ARG A 400 -18.05 21.96 2.88
C ARG A 400 -19.07 21.43 3.89
N LEU A 401 -18.78 20.33 4.56
CA LEU A 401 -19.62 19.79 5.63
C LEU A 401 -19.80 20.78 6.78
N VAL A 402 -18.72 21.43 7.21
CA VAL A 402 -18.77 22.47 8.25
C VAL A 402 -19.56 23.70 7.77
N GLU A 403 -19.31 24.21 6.56
CA GLU A 403 -20.03 25.35 5.97
C GLU A 403 -21.54 25.05 5.80
N GLN A 404 -21.91 23.79 5.61
CA GLN A 404 -23.29 23.33 5.52
C GLN A 404 -23.91 22.98 6.89
N ASN A 405 -23.27 23.38 7.99
CA ASN A 405 -23.74 23.25 9.38
C ASN A 405 -23.91 21.80 9.87
N HIS A 406 -23.20 20.84 9.28
CA HIS A 406 -23.11 19.49 9.84
C HIS A 406 -22.23 19.47 11.10
N ASP A 407 -22.51 18.56 12.03
CA ASP A 407 -21.71 18.36 13.22
C ASP A 407 -20.57 17.39 12.91
N VAL A 408 -19.39 17.96 12.61
CA VAL A 408 -18.23 17.22 12.10
C VAL A 408 -17.28 16.90 13.24
N HIS A 409 -16.99 15.60 13.42
CA HIS A 409 -16.02 15.05 14.36
C HIS A 409 -14.85 14.45 13.59
N ILE A 410 -13.62 14.66 14.08
CA ILE A 410 -12.40 14.04 13.56
C ILE A 410 -11.78 13.17 14.64
N ALA A 411 -11.53 11.91 14.33
CA ALA A 411 -10.90 10.92 15.21
C ALA A 411 -9.56 10.46 14.65
N TYR A 412 -8.47 10.92 15.24
CA TYR A 412 -7.12 10.48 14.93
C TYR A 412 -6.83 9.14 15.60
N GLU A 413 -6.56 8.12 14.79
CA GLU A 413 -6.44 6.73 15.26
C GLU A 413 -5.09 6.47 15.92
N THR A 414 -4.01 7.08 15.40
CA THR A 414 -2.65 6.96 15.95
C THR A 414 -2.06 8.33 16.28
N SER A 415 -1.03 8.34 17.12
CA SER A 415 -0.32 9.58 17.45
C SER A 415 0.55 10.13 16.31
N GLY A 416 1.00 9.28 15.38
CA GLY A 416 1.94 9.64 14.33
C GLY A 416 3.33 10.04 14.83
N ASN A 417 3.66 9.75 16.11
CA ASN A 417 4.87 10.20 16.78
C ASN A 417 6.17 9.72 16.12
N ILE A 418 6.17 8.52 15.53
CA ILE A 418 7.35 7.93 14.87
C ILE A 418 7.83 8.77 13.67
N ALA A 419 6.91 9.52 13.04
CA ALA A 419 7.22 10.34 11.86
C ALA A 419 7.74 11.75 12.19
N VAL A 420 7.93 12.10 13.47
CA VAL A 420 8.46 13.41 13.88
C VAL A 420 9.97 13.33 14.04
N GLY A 421 10.70 14.21 13.36
CA GLY A 421 12.17 14.31 13.47
C GLY A 421 12.64 14.78 14.85
N ASP A 422 13.85 14.40 15.25
CA ASP A 422 14.44 14.78 16.53
C ASP A 422 14.67 16.29 16.64
N GLU A 423 15.02 16.95 15.53
CA GLU A 423 15.19 18.40 15.47
C GLU A 423 13.92 19.17 15.85
N GLU A 424 12.72 18.63 15.52
CA GLU A 424 11.46 19.22 15.96
C GLU A 424 11.34 19.19 17.47
N VAL A 425 11.68 18.06 18.10
CA VAL A 425 11.65 17.94 19.57
C VAL A 425 12.64 18.90 20.21
N ILE A 426 13.87 18.97 19.68
CA ILE A 426 14.92 19.89 20.16
C ILE A 426 14.42 21.34 20.08
N ARG A 427 13.83 21.74 18.96
CA ARG A 427 13.27 23.08 18.74
C ARG A 427 12.21 23.43 19.77
N TYR A 428 11.23 22.55 19.98
CA TYR A 428 10.14 22.82 20.93
C TYR A 428 10.59 22.76 22.39
N VAL A 429 11.42 21.80 22.77
CA VAL A 429 11.96 21.70 24.15
C VAL A 429 12.82 22.91 24.48
N SER A 430 13.68 23.37 23.56
CA SER A 430 14.49 24.56 23.71
C SER A 430 13.61 25.82 23.87
N LEU A 431 12.55 25.93 23.07
CA LEU A 431 11.57 27.03 23.24
C LEU A 431 10.91 27.00 24.62
N MET A 432 10.42 25.82 25.07
CA MET A 432 9.79 25.67 26.37
C MET A 432 10.78 26.00 27.51
N GLN A 433 12.03 25.60 27.40
CA GLN A 433 13.07 25.95 28.38
C GLN A 433 13.27 27.46 28.47
N ASN A 434 13.38 28.17 27.33
CA ASN A 434 13.52 29.62 27.28
C ASN A 434 12.32 30.33 27.89
N VAL A 435 11.11 29.81 27.70
CA VAL A 435 9.86 30.36 28.31
C VAL A 435 9.88 30.18 29.81
N VAL A 436 10.21 28.99 30.32
CA VAL A 436 10.36 28.70 31.75
C VAL A 436 11.39 29.62 32.40
N ASP A 437 12.51 29.86 31.74
CA ASP A 437 13.56 30.76 32.23
C ASP A 437 13.10 32.21 32.22
N ARG A 438 12.41 32.67 31.18
CA ARG A 438 11.89 34.06 31.05
C ARG A 438 10.88 34.42 32.12
N PHE A 439 10.02 33.48 32.50
CA PHE A 439 8.97 33.71 33.50
C PHE A 439 9.39 33.32 34.92
N ASP A 440 10.68 33.03 35.15
CA ASP A 440 11.27 32.62 36.44
C ASP A 440 10.45 31.53 37.14
N MET A 441 9.97 30.58 36.38
CA MET A 441 9.23 29.43 36.92
C MET A 441 10.19 28.55 37.70
N LYS A 442 10.20 28.66 39.03
CA LYS A 442 11.10 27.93 39.95
C LYS A 442 10.75 26.44 40.04
N ASN A 443 10.71 25.73 38.92
CA ASN A 443 10.48 24.29 38.89
C ASN A 443 11.75 23.57 38.39
N ASN A 444 12.64 23.21 39.32
CA ASN A 444 13.89 22.54 39.01
C ASN A 444 13.67 21.16 38.35
N LEU A 445 12.52 20.48 38.62
CA LEU A 445 12.21 19.19 38.00
C LEU A 445 11.93 19.32 36.50
N ILE A 446 11.18 20.35 36.10
CA ILE A 446 10.89 20.61 34.68
C ILE A 446 12.19 20.95 33.93
N ARG A 447 13.02 21.82 34.52
CA ARG A 447 14.32 22.20 33.92
C ARG A 447 15.24 20.99 33.78
N ALA A 448 15.32 20.14 34.79
CA ALA A 448 16.14 18.91 34.75
C ALA A 448 15.63 17.95 33.64
N LYS A 449 14.29 17.83 33.50
CA LYS A 449 13.71 16.96 32.47
C LYS A 449 13.98 17.47 31.05
N TYR A 450 13.87 18.79 30.81
CA TYR A 450 14.22 19.35 29.50
C TYR A 450 15.71 19.16 29.18
N ALA A 451 16.59 19.36 30.19
CA ALA A 451 18.02 19.12 30.01
C ALA A 451 18.35 17.66 29.71
N GLU A 452 17.65 16.69 30.36
CA GLU A 452 17.78 15.26 30.10
C GLU A 452 17.39 14.93 28.64
N ILE A 453 16.24 15.41 28.16
CA ILE A 453 15.75 15.17 26.81
C ILE A 453 16.74 15.75 25.77
N LEU A 454 17.19 16.99 25.96
CA LEU A 454 18.16 17.62 25.05
C LEU A 454 19.49 16.89 25.06
N ASN A 455 19.97 16.46 26.24
CA ASN A 455 21.22 15.70 26.34
C ASN A 455 21.10 14.35 25.63
N PHE A 456 19.99 13.63 25.82
CA PHE A 456 19.73 12.38 25.12
C PHE A 456 19.77 12.59 23.59
N LEU A 457 18.96 13.51 23.06
CA LEU A 457 18.84 13.71 21.61
C LEU A 457 20.12 14.27 20.95
N CYS A 458 20.85 15.19 21.66
CA CYS A 458 21.99 15.86 21.07
C CYS A 458 23.33 15.15 21.28
N LYS A 459 23.44 14.23 22.26
CA LYS A 459 24.75 13.67 22.64
C LYS A 459 24.77 12.16 22.85
N GLU A 460 23.66 11.57 23.34
CA GLU A 460 23.63 10.17 23.77
C GLU A 460 23.02 9.24 22.73
N LYS A 461 21.95 9.68 22.08
CA LYS A 461 21.19 8.86 21.11
C LYS A 461 22.08 8.39 19.97
N GLN A 462 22.16 7.08 19.82
CA GLN A 462 22.88 6.45 18.71
C GLN A 462 21.97 6.30 17.50
N VAL A 463 22.57 6.17 16.32
CA VAL A 463 21.84 5.88 15.07
C VAL A 463 21.11 4.55 15.23
N GLY A 464 19.78 4.54 15.01
CA GLY A 464 18.91 3.36 15.17
C GLY A 464 18.40 3.13 16.59
N GLU A 465 18.76 3.96 17.57
CA GLU A 465 18.25 3.84 18.92
C GLU A 465 16.82 4.35 19.04
N SER A 466 15.98 3.59 19.74
CA SER A 466 14.59 3.96 19.99
C SER A 466 14.49 5.19 20.88
N ASP A 467 13.51 6.04 20.61
CA ASP A 467 13.20 7.21 21.43
C ASP A 467 12.78 6.81 22.86
N THR A 468 13.10 7.66 23.83
CA THR A 468 12.57 7.53 25.18
C THR A 468 11.07 7.84 25.20
N SER A 469 10.36 7.37 26.23
CA SER A 469 8.91 7.64 26.41
C SER A 469 8.59 9.13 26.43
N ASP A 470 9.47 9.97 26.97
CA ASP A 470 9.27 11.41 27.04
C ASP A 470 9.44 12.07 25.65
N VAL A 471 10.40 11.61 24.87
CA VAL A 471 10.60 12.06 23.47
C VAL A 471 9.40 11.68 22.62
N LEU A 472 8.95 10.42 22.70
CA LEU A 472 7.75 9.95 21.99
C LEU A 472 6.49 10.73 22.41
N TYR A 473 6.34 11.05 23.69
CA TYR A 473 5.25 11.87 24.17
C TYR A 473 5.27 13.28 23.55
N ILE A 474 6.44 13.94 23.50
CA ILE A 474 6.57 15.27 22.89
C ILE A 474 6.28 15.21 21.40
N LYS A 475 6.80 14.21 20.70
CA LYS A 475 6.50 13.98 19.28
C LYS A 475 4.99 13.84 19.04
N ALA A 476 4.30 13.07 19.88
CA ALA A 476 2.84 12.95 19.83
C ALA A 476 2.14 14.28 20.08
N GLN A 477 2.59 15.10 21.04
CA GLN A 477 1.98 16.41 21.31
C GLN A 477 2.18 17.38 20.15
N ILE A 478 3.33 17.38 19.48
CA ILE A 478 3.57 18.19 18.27
C ILE A 478 2.50 17.85 17.22
N ARG A 479 2.34 16.58 16.90
CA ARG A 479 1.32 16.12 15.91
C ARG A 479 -0.10 16.52 16.31
N ARG A 480 -0.45 16.38 17.60
CA ARG A 480 -1.77 16.74 18.11
C ARG A 480 -2.06 18.24 17.99
N GLU A 481 -1.10 19.11 18.30
CA GLU A 481 -1.31 20.54 18.17
C GLU A 481 -1.37 21.01 16.72
N GLU A 482 -0.63 20.38 15.83
CA GLU A 482 -0.75 20.55 14.39
C GLU A 482 -2.16 20.17 13.90
N ALA A 483 -2.67 19.01 14.29
CA ALA A 483 -4.01 18.54 13.96
C ALA A 483 -5.10 19.46 14.51
N ARG A 484 -5.01 19.88 15.79
CA ARG A 484 -5.93 20.87 16.38
C ARG A 484 -5.91 22.20 15.62
N THR A 485 -4.72 22.61 15.16
CA THR A 485 -4.57 23.86 14.40
C THR A 485 -5.21 23.76 13.01
N ALA A 486 -5.03 22.62 12.33
CA ALA A 486 -5.68 22.34 11.05
C ALA A 486 -7.21 22.30 11.20
N CYS A 487 -7.72 21.57 12.21
CA CYS A 487 -9.16 21.50 12.51
C CYS A 487 -9.77 22.87 12.80
N ARG A 488 -9.12 23.69 13.66
CA ARG A 488 -9.59 25.07 13.92
C ARG A 488 -9.62 25.92 12.65
N PHE A 489 -8.60 25.80 11.81
CA PHE A 489 -8.54 26.51 10.53
C PHE A 489 -9.68 26.13 9.60
N MET A 490 -10.14 24.88 9.64
CA MET A 490 -11.25 24.35 8.86
C MET A 490 -12.63 24.63 9.50
N GLY A 491 -12.67 25.11 10.74
CA GLY A 491 -13.89 25.42 11.47
C GLY A 491 -14.49 24.23 12.23
N VAL A 492 -13.74 23.13 12.41
CA VAL A 492 -14.16 22.02 13.27
C VAL A 492 -14.06 22.48 14.74
N LYS A 493 -15.09 22.17 15.52
CA LYS A 493 -15.16 22.56 16.93
C LYS A 493 -14.11 21.82 17.76
N PRO A 494 -13.46 22.48 18.74
CA PRO A 494 -12.43 21.84 19.58
C PRO A 494 -12.88 20.57 20.29
N GLU A 495 -14.13 20.54 20.77
CA GLU A 495 -14.75 19.39 21.45
C GLU A 495 -15.00 18.19 20.53
N ASN A 496 -14.96 18.39 19.22
CA ASN A 496 -15.17 17.37 18.21
C ASN A 496 -13.86 16.76 17.68
N ILE A 497 -12.72 17.06 18.32
CA ILE A 497 -11.40 16.53 17.95
C ILE A 497 -11.00 15.45 18.93
N HIS A 498 -10.86 14.21 18.45
CA HIS A 498 -10.62 13.03 19.26
C HIS A 498 -9.26 12.41 18.93
N PHE A 499 -8.52 11.94 19.95
CA PHE A 499 -7.27 11.21 19.80
C PHE A 499 -7.42 9.84 20.45
N LEU A 500 -7.36 8.78 19.65
CA LEU A 500 -7.63 7.42 20.09
C LEU A 500 -6.38 6.71 20.62
N ASP A 501 -5.22 7.01 20.08
CA ASP A 501 -3.94 6.38 20.41
C ASP A 501 -4.07 4.85 20.46
N LEU A 502 -4.35 4.24 19.31
CA LEU A 502 -4.58 2.80 19.22
C LEU A 502 -3.34 2.01 19.65
N PRO A 503 -3.46 1.06 20.57
CA PRO A 503 -2.35 0.32 21.18
C PRO A 503 -1.43 -0.39 20.19
N PHE A 504 -1.95 -0.83 19.04
CA PHE A 504 -1.12 -1.49 18.02
C PHE A 504 0.01 -0.58 17.51
N TYR A 505 -0.23 0.74 17.48
CA TYR A 505 0.74 1.74 17.02
C TYR A 505 1.65 2.24 18.14
N GLU A 506 1.10 2.40 19.35
CA GLU A 506 1.76 3.03 20.49
C GLU A 506 2.73 2.07 21.21
N THR A 507 3.54 1.33 20.45
CA THR A 507 4.51 0.34 20.99
C THR A 507 5.82 0.98 21.44
N GLY A 508 6.05 2.23 21.08
CA GLY A 508 7.33 2.92 21.25
C GLY A 508 8.45 2.42 20.33
N LYS A 509 8.13 1.57 19.37
CA LYS A 509 9.05 0.99 18.38
C LYS A 509 8.57 1.27 16.97
N VAL A 510 9.49 1.28 16.00
CA VAL A 510 9.14 1.33 14.58
C VAL A 510 8.27 0.13 14.18
N GLN A 511 8.56 -1.05 14.74
CA GLN A 511 7.75 -2.24 14.56
C GLN A 511 6.45 -2.12 15.37
N LYS A 512 5.34 -2.06 14.66
CA LYS A 512 3.99 -1.93 15.21
C LYS A 512 3.48 -3.28 15.72
N GLY A 513 2.55 -3.23 16.66
CA GLY A 513 1.84 -4.41 17.16
C GLY A 513 0.83 -4.97 16.16
N LYS A 514 0.25 -6.11 16.51
CA LYS A 514 -0.89 -6.67 15.78
C LYS A 514 -2.19 -6.05 16.31
N LEU A 515 -3.16 -5.89 15.42
CA LEU A 515 -4.52 -5.47 15.79
C LEU A 515 -5.11 -6.42 16.83
N SER A 516 -5.72 -5.87 17.86
CA SER A 516 -6.28 -6.60 19.00
C SER A 516 -7.62 -6.00 19.45
N ASP A 517 -8.33 -6.72 20.32
CA ASP A 517 -9.57 -6.24 20.95
C ASP A 517 -9.37 -4.90 21.70
N LYS A 518 -8.16 -4.63 22.20
CA LYS A 518 -7.85 -3.39 22.90
C LYS A 518 -7.97 -2.16 21.99
N ASP A 519 -7.66 -2.32 20.72
CA ASP A 519 -7.78 -1.25 19.73
C ASP A 519 -9.25 -0.99 19.42
N ILE A 520 -10.04 -2.04 19.21
CA ILE A 520 -11.46 -1.95 18.90
C ILE A 520 -12.25 -1.34 20.06
N LEU A 521 -11.94 -1.75 21.30
CA LEU A 521 -12.57 -1.23 22.52
C LEU A 521 -12.31 0.27 22.75
N LYS A 522 -11.31 0.87 22.10
CA LYS A 522 -11.12 2.33 22.12
C LYS A 522 -12.04 3.07 21.12
N ILE A 523 -12.44 2.42 20.05
CA ILE A 523 -13.26 3.03 18.99
C ILE A 523 -14.75 2.96 19.36
N ILE A 524 -15.22 1.83 19.90
CA ILE A 524 -16.63 1.59 20.20
C ILE A 524 -17.27 2.71 21.03
N PRO A 525 -16.70 3.16 22.17
CA PRO A 525 -17.30 4.20 23.00
C PRO A 525 -17.49 5.53 22.25
N LEU A 526 -16.56 5.88 21.35
CA LEU A 526 -16.68 7.08 20.55
C LEU A 526 -17.85 6.97 19.55
N LEU A 527 -17.99 5.82 18.89
CA LEU A 527 -19.10 5.55 17.99
C LEU A 527 -20.45 5.59 18.71
N GLU A 528 -20.55 5.02 19.91
CA GLU A 528 -21.75 5.04 20.74
C GLU A 528 -22.10 6.45 21.24
N GLN A 529 -21.08 7.25 21.58
CA GLN A 529 -21.26 8.64 22.03
C GLN A 529 -21.77 9.54 20.91
N ILE A 530 -21.20 9.45 19.70
CA ILE A 530 -21.53 10.33 18.58
C ILE A 530 -22.79 9.82 17.86
N GLN A 531 -22.91 8.50 17.69
CA GLN A 531 -23.95 7.86 16.84
C GLN A 531 -24.01 8.52 15.45
N PRO A 532 -22.93 8.47 14.65
CA PRO A 532 -22.82 9.21 13.40
C PRO A 532 -23.85 8.76 12.35
N ASP A 533 -24.31 9.73 11.56
CA ASP A 533 -25.16 9.48 10.38
C ASP A 533 -24.30 9.18 9.13
N GLN A 534 -23.05 9.67 9.16
CA GLN A 534 -22.02 9.36 8.16
C GLN A 534 -20.66 9.10 8.82
N ILE A 535 -19.97 8.09 8.36
CA ILE A 535 -18.59 7.76 8.78
C ILE A 535 -17.71 7.81 7.52
N PHE A 536 -16.54 8.43 7.66
CA PHE A 536 -15.50 8.41 6.65
C PHE A 536 -14.28 7.68 7.19
N VAL A 537 -13.72 6.74 6.41
CA VAL A 537 -12.56 5.92 6.78
C VAL A 537 -11.54 5.91 5.65
N ALA A 538 -10.27 5.73 5.98
CA ALA A 538 -9.21 5.60 4.99
C ALA A 538 -9.32 4.25 4.26
N GLY A 539 -9.66 4.28 2.96
CA GLY A 539 -9.73 3.12 2.09
C GLY A 539 -8.41 2.80 1.37
N ASP A 540 -7.28 3.19 1.95
CA ASP A 540 -5.95 3.11 1.35
C ASP A 540 -5.34 1.72 1.56
N LEU A 541 -5.87 0.73 0.82
CA LEU A 541 -5.49 -0.69 0.93
C LEU A 541 -4.06 -0.95 0.45
N ALA A 542 -3.50 -0.04 -0.33
CA ALA A 542 -2.14 -0.08 -0.87
C ALA A 542 -1.11 0.62 0.02
N ASP A 543 -1.47 1.01 1.26
CA ASP A 543 -0.56 1.70 2.17
C ASP A 543 0.76 0.94 2.35
N PRO A 544 1.90 1.53 1.95
CA PRO A 544 3.19 0.88 2.04
C PRO A 544 3.64 0.64 3.49
N HIS A 545 3.09 1.38 4.46
CA HIS A 545 3.42 1.24 5.88
C HIS A 545 2.49 0.29 6.64
N GLY A 546 1.38 -0.11 6.04
CA GLY A 546 0.38 -0.99 6.61
C GLY A 546 -0.46 -0.38 7.74
N THR A 547 -0.18 0.86 8.18
CA THR A 547 -0.91 1.53 9.26
C THR A 547 -2.35 1.82 8.86
N HIS A 548 -2.58 2.39 7.67
CA HIS A 548 -3.92 2.71 7.16
C HIS A 548 -4.78 1.44 7.07
N LYS A 549 -4.20 0.33 6.58
CA LYS A 549 -4.90 -0.96 6.53
C LYS A 549 -5.30 -1.46 7.92
N VAL A 550 -4.41 -1.33 8.92
CA VAL A 550 -4.70 -1.76 10.30
C VAL A 550 -5.75 -0.86 10.93
N CYS A 551 -5.67 0.47 10.73
CA CYS A 551 -6.66 1.44 11.18
C CYS A 551 -8.04 1.16 10.55
N LEU A 552 -8.09 0.96 9.23
CA LEU A 552 -9.33 0.58 8.55
C LEU A 552 -9.95 -0.70 9.14
N ASN A 553 -9.13 -1.73 9.38
CA ASN A 553 -9.61 -2.97 9.99
C ASN A 553 -10.14 -2.75 11.42
N ALA A 554 -9.50 -1.89 12.21
CA ALA A 554 -9.96 -1.53 13.57
C ALA A 554 -11.32 -0.80 13.52
N ALA A 555 -11.43 0.23 12.67
CA ALA A 555 -12.67 0.97 12.48
C ALA A 555 -13.81 0.07 11.98
N LEU A 556 -13.56 -0.77 10.96
CA LEU A 556 -14.57 -1.69 10.43
C LEU A 556 -14.98 -2.75 11.46
N ALA A 557 -14.05 -3.29 12.26
CA ALA A 557 -14.37 -4.22 13.32
C ALA A 557 -15.30 -3.59 14.37
N ALA A 558 -15.01 -2.37 14.82
CA ALA A 558 -15.87 -1.63 15.75
C ALA A 558 -17.26 -1.33 15.15
N ILE A 559 -17.32 -0.97 13.87
CA ILE A 559 -18.58 -0.74 13.14
C ILE A 559 -19.39 -2.04 13.04
N HIS A 560 -18.75 -3.16 12.74
CA HIS A 560 -19.43 -4.47 12.68
C HIS A 560 -19.99 -4.92 14.03
N GLU A 561 -19.31 -4.64 15.14
CA GLU A 561 -19.85 -4.92 16.48
C GLU A 561 -21.14 -4.14 16.77
N LEU A 562 -21.30 -2.96 16.16
CA LEU A 562 -22.44 -2.08 16.37
C LEU A 562 -23.49 -2.16 15.25
N LYS A 563 -23.35 -3.05 14.27
CA LYS A 563 -24.17 -3.10 13.04
C LYS A 563 -25.66 -3.24 13.30
N ASP A 564 -26.05 -3.93 14.39
CA ASP A 564 -27.45 -4.20 14.73
C ASP A 564 -28.15 -3.06 15.48
N THR A 565 -27.38 -2.03 15.89
CA THR A 565 -27.95 -0.84 16.54
C THR A 565 -28.83 -0.03 15.57
N THR A 566 -29.86 0.62 16.11
CA THR A 566 -30.83 1.37 15.29
C THR A 566 -30.19 2.51 14.48
N TRP A 567 -29.24 3.21 15.05
CA TRP A 567 -28.56 4.33 14.40
C TRP A 567 -27.58 3.86 13.33
N MET A 568 -26.88 2.72 13.54
CA MET A 568 -25.93 2.18 12.57
C MET A 568 -26.63 1.70 11.28
N LYS A 569 -27.85 1.17 11.37
CA LYS A 569 -28.64 0.79 10.19
C LYS A 569 -28.95 1.95 9.24
N GLY A 570 -28.95 3.18 9.75
CA GLY A 570 -29.10 4.41 8.95
C GLY A 570 -27.80 5.07 8.53
N CYS A 571 -26.69 4.68 9.14
CA CYS A 571 -25.39 5.26 8.90
C CYS A 571 -24.82 4.85 7.53
N ARG A 572 -24.16 5.79 6.84
CA ARG A 572 -23.42 5.50 5.60
C ARG A 572 -21.93 5.59 5.86
N ILE A 573 -21.20 4.64 5.31
CA ILE A 573 -19.76 4.54 5.51
C ILE A 573 -19.07 4.79 4.17
N TRP A 574 -18.25 5.83 4.12
CA TRP A 574 -17.52 6.25 2.95
C TRP A 574 -16.03 6.00 3.11
N MET A 575 -15.43 5.37 2.13
CA MET A 575 -13.99 5.21 2.05
C MET A 575 -13.39 6.33 1.20
N TYR A 576 -12.43 7.05 1.74
CA TYR A 576 -11.59 7.99 1.01
C TYR A 576 -10.23 7.37 0.71
N ARG A 577 -9.57 7.86 -0.32
CA ARG A 577 -8.15 7.67 -0.57
C ARG A 577 -7.49 9.03 -0.62
N GLY A 578 -6.22 9.12 -0.39
CA GLY A 578 -5.72 10.45 -0.45
C GLY A 578 -4.26 10.62 -0.19
N ALA A 579 -3.64 9.83 0.63
CA ALA A 579 -2.21 9.92 0.88
C ALA A 579 -1.41 9.48 -0.36
N TRP A 580 -1.75 8.35 -0.97
CA TRP A 580 -0.93 7.70 -1.98
C TRP A 580 -1.61 7.51 -3.34
N ALA A 581 -2.91 7.36 -3.36
CA ALA A 581 -3.69 7.08 -4.56
C ALA A 581 -5.06 7.76 -4.53
N GLU A 582 -5.76 7.76 -5.67
CA GLU A 582 -7.16 8.14 -5.76
C GLU A 582 -7.97 6.94 -6.27
N TRP A 583 -9.28 6.96 -6.06
CA TRP A 583 -10.17 5.95 -6.62
C TRP A 583 -10.20 6.03 -8.15
N GLU A 584 -10.16 4.89 -8.80
CA GLU A 584 -10.45 4.83 -10.22
C GLU A 584 -11.90 5.28 -10.48
N ILE A 585 -12.12 6.01 -11.57
CA ILE A 585 -13.40 6.69 -11.83
C ILE A 585 -14.57 5.73 -11.93
N ASP A 586 -14.34 4.48 -12.33
CA ASP A 586 -15.38 3.44 -12.39
C ASP A 586 -15.83 2.99 -11.00
N HIS A 587 -15.04 3.20 -9.97
CA HIS A 587 -15.40 2.90 -8.58
C HIS A 587 -16.04 4.07 -7.84
N ILE A 588 -15.83 5.31 -8.29
CA ILE A 588 -16.32 6.50 -7.58
C ILE A 588 -17.84 6.47 -7.48
N GLU A 589 -18.35 6.54 -6.25
CA GLU A 589 -19.78 6.60 -5.94
C GLU A 589 -20.22 7.97 -5.42
N MET A 590 -19.28 8.76 -4.85
CA MET A 590 -19.49 10.17 -4.51
C MET A 590 -18.26 10.99 -4.94
N ALA A 591 -18.50 12.00 -5.76
CA ALA A 591 -17.51 12.94 -6.26
C ALA A 591 -17.87 14.36 -5.78
N VAL A 592 -17.02 14.94 -4.95
CA VAL A 592 -17.25 16.28 -4.36
C VAL A 592 -16.38 17.30 -5.09
N PRO A 593 -16.95 18.17 -5.93
CA PRO A 593 -16.21 19.25 -6.58
C PRO A 593 -15.68 20.25 -5.58
N ILE A 594 -14.42 20.64 -5.72
CA ILE A 594 -13.71 21.60 -4.87
C ILE A 594 -13.48 22.87 -5.68
N SER A 595 -13.88 24.03 -5.13
CA SER A 595 -13.62 25.33 -5.75
C SER A 595 -12.14 25.75 -5.60
N PRO A 596 -11.64 26.68 -6.41
CA PRO A 596 -10.28 27.23 -6.25
C PRO A 596 -9.99 27.73 -4.83
N GLU A 597 -10.96 28.41 -4.22
CA GLU A 597 -10.83 28.92 -2.84
C GLU A 597 -10.73 27.78 -1.82
N GLN A 598 -11.60 26.78 -1.94
CA GLN A 598 -11.55 25.58 -1.07
C GLN A 598 -10.26 24.81 -1.24
N LEU A 599 -9.71 24.72 -2.46
CA LEU A 599 -8.44 24.07 -2.72
C LEU A 599 -7.28 24.81 -2.04
N ILE A 600 -7.25 26.14 -2.09
CA ILE A 600 -6.27 26.96 -1.37
C ILE A 600 -6.40 26.77 0.15
N ARG A 601 -7.61 26.75 0.68
CA ARG A 601 -7.83 26.49 2.12
C ARG A 601 -7.39 25.08 2.52
N LYS A 602 -7.66 24.08 1.68
CA LYS A 602 -7.15 22.70 1.86
C LYS A 602 -5.62 22.70 1.94
N ARG A 603 -4.92 23.34 1.01
CA ARG A 603 -3.46 23.50 1.03
C ARG A 603 -2.98 24.11 2.35
N HIS A 604 -3.61 25.20 2.79
CA HIS A 604 -3.24 25.84 4.04
C HIS A 604 -3.49 24.95 5.26
N SER A 605 -4.52 24.10 5.25
CA SER A 605 -4.74 23.14 6.34
C SER A 605 -3.67 22.03 6.35
N ILE A 606 -3.26 21.52 5.18
CA ILE A 606 -2.13 20.58 5.07
C ILE A 606 -0.83 21.21 5.62
N LEU A 607 -0.56 22.47 5.25
CA LEU A 607 0.64 23.20 5.72
C LEU A 607 0.63 23.51 7.22
N LYS A 608 -0.46 23.25 7.97
CA LYS A 608 -0.44 23.33 9.46
C LYS A 608 0.31 22.16 10.08
N HIS A 609 0.46 21.06 9.35
CA HIS A 609 1.25 19.90 9.76
C HIS A 609 2.74 20.08 9.39
N GLN A 610 3.39 21.05 10.03
CA GLN A 610 4.74 21.49 9.70
C GLN A 610 5.79 20.41 9.90
N SER A 611 5.63 19.56 10.92
CA SER A 611 6.53 18.45 11.19
C SER A 611 6.58 17.42 10.05
N GLN A 612 5.59 17.46 9.14
CA GLN A 612 5.49 16.57 7.98
C GLN A 612 5.81 17.26 6.65
N ALA A 613 5.93 18.59 6.63
CA ALA A 613 6.05 19.35 5.39
C ALA A 613 7.37 19.05 4.63
N GLU A 614 8.44 18.76 5.36
CA GLU A 614 9.78 18.51 4.80
C GLU A 614 10.19 17.03 4.86
N SER A 615 9.52 16.22 5.70
CA SER A 615 9.97 14.87 6.04
C SER A 615 9.16 13.74 5.39
N ALA A 616 8.10 14.07 4.66
CA ALA A 616 7.30 13.03 4.02
C ALA A 616 8.12 12.32 2.92
N PRO A 617 8.58 11.08 3.14
CA PRO A 617 9.33 10.35 2.14
C PRO A 617 8.37 9.96 1.02
N PHE A 618 8.59 10.52 -0.15
CA PHE A 618 7.86 10.11 -1.35
C PHE A 618 8.66 9.08 -2.11
N LEU A 619 7.96 8.07 -2.59
CA LEU A 619 8.52 7.09 -3.50
C LEU A 619 8.84 7.77 -4.83
N GLY A 620 10.09 7.71 -5.26
CA GLY A 620 10.53 8.13 -6.57
C GLY A 620 11.25 9.48 -6.66
N ASN A 621 11.68 9.83 -7.88
CA ASN A 621 12.36 11.08 -8.23
C ASN A 621 11.39 12.27 -8.35
N ASP A 622 10.34 12.31 -7.54
CA ASP A 622 9.33 13.35 -7.59
C ASP A 622 9.63 14.43 -6.58
N ASP A 623 10.21 15.54 -7.03
CA ASP A 623 10.60 16.69 -6.22
C ASP A 623 9.43 17.55 -5.71
N ARG A 624 8.18 17.20 -6.09
CA ARG A 624 7.03 17.97 -5.66
C ARG A 624 6.77 17.81 -4.17
N LEU A 625 6.43 18.92 -3.52
CA LEU A 625 5.99 18.93 -2.14
C LEU A 625 4.68 18.14 -1.99
N PHE A 626 4.45 17.61 -0.80
CA PHE A 626 3.31 16.76 -0.51
C PHE A 626 1.96 17.35 -0.94
N TRP A 627 1.70 18.62 -0.58
CA TRP A 627 0.46 19.32 -0.95
C TRP A 627 0.28 19.47 -2.46
N GLN A 628 1.38 19.60 -3.23
CA GLN A 628 1.32 19.72 -4.69
C GLN A 628 0.81 18.43 -5.33
N ARG A 629 1.27 17.28 -4.84
CA ARG A 629 0.79 15.97 -5.31
C ARG A 629 -0.68 15.76 -5.01
N VAL A 630 -1.12 16.17 -3.81
CA VAL A 630 -2.53 16.09 -3.40
C VAL A 630 -3.41 16.91 -4.33
N GLU A 631 -3.01 18.15 -4.61
CA GLU A 631 -3.76 19.03 -5.53
C GLU A 631 -3.81 18.45 -6.94
N GLU A 632 -2.67 18.04 -7.49
CA GLU A 632 -2.62 17.46 -8.82
C GLU A 632 -3.49 16.22 -8.94
N ARG A 633 -3.53 15.37 -7.93
CA ARG A 633 -4.38 14.19 -7.90
C ARG A 633 -5.86 14.58 -7.98
N ASN A 634 -6.32 15.49 -7.13
CA ASN A 634 -7.71 15.97 -7.16
C ASN A 634 -8.03 16.69 -8.48
N GLN A 635 -7.09 17.46 -9.03
CA GLN A 635 -7.23 18.10 -10.35
C GLN A 635 -7.24 17.07 -11.50
N SER A 636 -6.45 15.99 -11.40
CA SER A 636 -6.43 14.92 -12.41
C SER A 636 -7.77 14.18 -12.46
N THR A 637 -8.41 13.94 -11.32
CA THR A 637 -9.76 13.40 -11.25
C THR A 637 -10.76 14.33 -11.93
N ALA A 638 -10.71 15.63 -11.65
CA ALA A 638 -11.56 16.63 -12.28
C ALA A 638 -11.35 16.71 -13.82
N LYS A 639 -10.08 16.71 -14.26
CA LYS A 639 -9.73 16.68 -15.69
C LYS A 639 -10.28 15.45 -16.41
N LEU A 640 -10.28 14.30 -15.72
CA LEU A 640 -10.85 13.07 -16.28
C LEU A 640 -12.35 13.17 -16.45
N TYR A 641 -13.10 13.68 -15.44
CA TYR A 641 -14.53 13.94 -15.56
C TYR A 641 -14.84 14.86 -16.75
N ASN A 642 -14.08 15.94 -16.92
CA ASN A 642 -14.21 16.84 -18.06
C ASN A 642 -13.93 16.13 -19.40
N LYS A 643 -12.86 15.33 -19.50
CA LYS A 643 -12.53 14.55 -20.70
C LYS A 643 -13.63 13.57 -21.10
N LEU A 644 -14.38 13.04 -20.14
CA LEU A 644 -15.53 12.18 -20.35
C LEU A 644 -16.78 12.94 -20.84
N GLY A 645 -16.76 14.27 -20.85
CA GLY A 645 -17.84 15.13 -21.30
C GLY A 645 -18.75 15.64 -20.19
N LEU A 646 -18.36 15.47 -18.93
CA LEU A 646 -19.02 16.02 -17.76
C LEU A 646 -18.55 17.46 -17.50
N ALA A 647 -19.12 18.14 -16.49
CA ALA A 647 -18.75 19.50 -16.18
C ALA A 647 -17.27 19.65 -15.77
N SER A 648 -16.67 20.78 -16.14
CA SER A 648 -15.32 21.13 -15.76
C SER A 648 -15.29 21.68 -14.33
N TYR A 649 -14.51 21.05 -13.46
CA TYR A 649 -14.25 21.46 -12.09
C TYR A 649 -12.77 21.72 -11.87
N GLU A 650 -12.41 22.52 -10.86
CA GLU A 650 -11.00 22.77 -10.50
C GLU A 650 -10.35 21.50 -9.94
N ALA A 651 -11.02 20.86 -8.99
CA ALA A 651 -10.58 19.64 -8.35
C ALA A 651 -11.79 18.81 -7.89
N ILE A 652 -11.60 17.52 -7.65
CA ILE A 652 -12.63 16.60 -7.13
C ILE A 652 -11.99 15.74 -6.04
N GLU A 653 -12.64 15.63 -4.89
CA GLU A 653 -12.40 14.59 -3.90
C GLU A 653 -13.38 13.45 -4.12
N ALA A 654 -12.92 12.21 -4.03
CA ALA A 654 -13.67 11.04 -4.44
C ALA A 654 -13.83 10.02 -3.32
N PHE A 655 -15.00 9.36 -3.29
CA PHE A 655 -15.37 8.42 -2.24
C PHE A 655 -16.07 7.19 -2.81
N VAL A 656 -15.88 6.07 -2.13
CA VAL A 656 -16.54 4.79 -2.40
C VAL A 656 -17.30 4.36 -1.15
N GLU A 657 -18.52 3.88 -1.30
CA GLU A 657 -19.34 3.42 -0.17
C GLU A 657 -18.91 2.02 0.29
N TYR A 658 -18.66 1.88 1.60
CA TYR A 658 -18.56 0.58 2.23
C TYR A 658 -19.95 0.14 2.70
N LYS A 659 -20.44 -1.00 2.20
CA LYS A 659 -21.73 -1.56 2.57
C LYS A 659 -21.54 -2.59 3.68
N LEU A 660 -22.18 -2.35 4.83
CA LEU A 660 -22.33 -3.35 5.86
C LEU A 660 -23.19 -4.49 5.31
N GLY A 661 -22.61 -5.68 5.18
CA GLY A 661 -23.28 -6.88 4.68
C GLY A 661 -24.32 -7.41 5.65
#